data_52e2c1cd5fa117b926f353208988c355
#
_entry.id   52e2c1cd5fa117b926f353208988c355
#
_cell.length_a   1.000
_cell.length_b   1.000
_cell.length_c   1.000
_cell.angle_alpha   90.00
_cell.angle_beta   90.00
_cell.angle_gamma   90.00
#
_symmetry.space_group_name_H-M   'P 1'
#
loop_
_entity.id
_entity.type
_entity.pdbx_description
1 polymer ?
#
loop_
_entity_poly.entity_id
_entity_poly.type
_entity_poly.pdbx_seq_one_letter_code
_entity_poly.pdbx_strand_id
1 'polypeptide(L)'
;MITILGHMPDRLPIYEIEHDIVAALKATKRLILQAPTGSGKSTQVPQMLLKHGLLGNGQVVILQPRRLAARLLASRVAKELGVELGREVGYQVRFENCVSNATRIKFETEGILLRQLIQDPALRGIQAVIFDEFHERHLYGDITLARALDIQETLRPDLLIAVMSATLEAGALEEYLSECRSRCEEAHSSKENSQRLLTSSPTNDSRCSVLTSEGRVFPVEIEYLPHRLGPNPPPVWELAAEAFADHARSGERGDVLVFMPGGFEINQTIEAIRHTPESKGYILLPLHGELQPRDQDAAVARYDQPKVVVATNVAETSITIDGVRLVIDSGLARIPRYDANRGINTLLIEKISQASADQRAGRAGRTAPGRCARLWSRSEHDERAPQQLPEIKRLDLAEVVLTLKAAGVEDLRKFRWLEKPDEISLTHAEELLLDLGALKADGEGRHVADPNVRDGDTPSLPKRLQITPIGRKMLAFPVHPRYSRMLLAAQEYDCVHQACLVAALTQGRDLLLRNVGREVESVREDLFDDKASSDFWILMRAWNYALNNQFRLDACRKLGIHAVTARQVGPLLEQFLRIARDEKLDTQPREIKDEALQKCILIGFSDRVARRLDQGTLRCELVHNRRGVLARESVVGRSRGHETHFKTGNKSEPPHVGSCELFVAAEVREIEGREVNTIFSLATAIEPEWLRELFPDDLKSELHVQFDAQSKRVQAAELVRFRGLALSAKRVDPPPADAAARLLADEIVAGRLPLPNWDHALEQWLARLRLLCQLCPELQLPPFAEDDHRHIIEQLCHGAVSYKDIKEREVKPVVMSWLSEAQRQLLDRHAPERLALPNGRTPKVVYEDGKSPHIALRIQELYGVTQTPKIAMGRVPVVVHILTPGMKPIQITQDLASFWSEHYPKIKSELQRKYPKHEWR
;
A
#
# COMPACT_ATOMS: atom_id res chain seq x y z
N MET A 1 23.54 -70.27 22.69
CA MET A 1 22.19 -69.69 22.58
C MET A 1 22.33 -68.22 23.04
N ILE A 2 22.74 -67.37 22.14
CA ILE A 2 22.90 -65.89 22.41
C ILE A 2 21.70 -65.23 21.80
N THR A 3 20.83 -64.75 22.65
CA THR A 3 19.61 -64.01 22.28
C THR A 3 20.00 -62.63 21.73
N ILE A 4 19.88 -62.43 20.44
CA ILE A 4 20.01 -61.13 19.80
C ILE A 4 18.70 -60.35 20.15
N LEU A 5 18.79 -59.52 21.16
CA LEU A 5 17.81 -58.44 21.40
C LEU A 5 17.94 -57.45 20.25
N GLY A 6 17.12 -57.62 19.24
CA GLY A 6 16.93 -56.60 18.20
C GLY A 6 16.42 -55.30 18.85
N HIS A 7 17.15 -54.21 18.69
CA HIS A 7 16.66 -52.88 18.96
C HIS A 7 15.43 -52.67 18.08
N MET A 8 14.21 -52.67 18.68
CA MET A 8 13.01 -52.11 18.02
C MET A 8 13.34 -50.63 17.71
N PRO A 9 13.15 -50.18 16.46
CA PRO A 9 13.27 -48.77 16.17
C PRO A 9 12.32 -48.01 17.09
N ASP A 10 12.80 -46.97 17.77
CA ASP A 10 11.98 -46.09 18.64
C ASP A 10 10.76 -45.64 17.84
N ARG A 11 9.58 -46.11 18.28
CA ARG A 11 8.29 -45.79 17.63
C ARG A 11 8.06 -44.31 17.77
N LEU A 12 7.87 -43.57 16.64
CA LEU A 12 7.62 -42.13 16.66
C LEU A 12 6.39 -41.78 17.52
N PRO A 13 6.38 -40.69 18.28
CA PRO A 13 5.30 -40.33 19.21
C PRO A 13 3.92 -40.29 18.58
N ILE A 14 3.81 -39.91 17.32
CA ILE A 14 2.50 -39.83 16.62
C ILE A 14 1.77 -41.17 16.53
N TYR A 15 2.47 -42.29 16.63
CA TYR A 15 1.86 -43.60 16.62
C TYR A 15 1.09 -43.92 17.91
N GLU A 16 1.30 -43.19 19.00
CA GLU A 16 0.57 -43.38 20.26
C GLU A 16 -0.91 -43.01 20.09
N ILE A 17 -1.21 -42.07 19.19
CA ILE A 17 -2.57 -41.58 18.90
C ILE A 17 -3.08 -42.02 17.50
N GLU A 18 -2.45 -43.04 16.85
CA GLU A 18 -2.81 -43.53 15.51
C GLU A 18 -4.30 -43.93 15.42
N HIS A 19 -4.79 -44.66 16.42
CA HIS A 19 -6.20 -45.10 16.47
C HIS A 19 -7.15 -43.94 16.64
N ASP A 20 -6.78 -42.93 17.45
CA ASP A 20 -7.64 -41.77 17.72
C ASP A 20 -7.73 -40.86 16.47
N ILE A 21 -6.61 -40.67 15.73
CA ILE A 21 -6.60 -39.95 14.43
C ILE A 21 -7.56 -40.62 13.44
N VAL A 22 -7.49 -41.93 13.30
CA VAL A 22 -8.35 -42.69 12.36
C VAL A 22 -9.82 -42.63 12.80
N ALA A 23 -10.11 -42.77 14.08
CA ALA A 23 -11.47 -42.70 14.64
C ALA A 23 -12.06 -41.31 14.47
N ALA A 24 -11.30 -40.26 14.78
CA ALA A 24 -11.70 -38.85 14.65
C ALA A 24 -12.05 -38.50 13.19
N LEU A 25 -11.20 -38.85 12.24
CA LEU A 25 -11.45 -38.58 10.82
C LEU A 25 -12.65 -39.38 10.26
N LYS A 26 -12.90 -40.60 10.75
CA LYS A 26 -14.10 -41.36 10.40
C LYS A 26 -15.37 -40.71 10.94
N ALA A 27 -15.34 -40.21 12.16
CA ALA A 27 -16.49 -39.63 12.86
C ALA A 27 -16.84 -38.23 12.35
N THR A 28 -15.88 -37.30 12.39
CA THR A 28 -16.11 -35.85 12.17
C THR A 28 -15.69 -35.36 10.81
N LYS A 29 -14.87 -36.09 10.05
CA LYS A 29 -14.23 -35.69 8.78
C LYS A 29 -13.29 -34.49 8.90
N ARG A 30 -13.22 -33.84 10.07
CA ARG A 30 -12.36 -32.69 10.37
C ARG A 30 -11.51 -32.99 11.59
N LEU A 31 -10.21 -32.75 11.49
CA LEU A 31 -9.25 -33.00 12.56
C LEU A 31 -8.29 -31.83 12.72
N ILE A 32 -8.10 -31.39 13.95
CA ILE A 32 -6.95 -30.57 14.36
C ILE A 32 -5.98 -31.47 15.09
N LEU A 33 -4.75 -31.53 14.58
CA LEU A 33 -3.70 -32.35 15.19
C LEU A 33 -2.57 -31.43 15.68
N GLN A 34 -2.45 -31.32 17.00
CA GLN A 34 -1.35 -30.59 17.62
C GLN A 34 -0.24 -31.57 18.01
N ALA A 35 0.92 -31.41 17.43
CA ALA A 35 2.08 -32.24 17.75
C ALA A 35 3.39 -31.49 17.48
N PRO A 36 4.38 -31.56 18.36
CA PRO A 36 5.66 -30.88 18.20
C PRO A 36 6.38 -31.34 16.94
N THR A 37 7.31 -30.52 16.49
CA THR A 37 8.15 -30.87 15.33
C THR A 37 9.02 -32.08 15.66
N GLY A 38 9.08 -33.07 14.73
CA GLY A 38 9.81 -34.31 14.98
C GLY A 38 8.96 -35.46 15.52
N SER A 39 7.68 -35.24 15.90
CA SER A 39 6.75 -36.31 16.29
C SER A 39 6.44 -37.32 15.20
N GLY A 40 6.71 -36.95 13.92
CA GLY A 40 6.40 -37.78 12.75
C GLY A 40 5.06 -37.41 12.09
N LYS A 41 4.37 -36.35 12.50
CA LYS A 41 3.08 -35.94 11.96
C LYS A 41 3.07 -35.82 10.44
N SER A 42 4.01 -35.10 9.86
CA SER A 42 4.08 -34.81 8.41
C SER A 42 4.37 -36.05 7.54
N THR A 43 5.07 -37.05 8.07
CA THR A 43 5.44 -38.25 7.35
C THR A 43 4.50 -39.40 7.60
N GLN A 44 4.05 -39.62 8.84
CA GLN A 44 3.30 -40.83 9.22
C GLN A 44 1.78 -40.69 9.05
N VAL A 45 1.21 -39.49 9.31
CA VAL A 45 -0.27 -39.34 9.18
C VAL A 45 -0.75 -39.68 7.76
N PRO A 46 -0.12 -39.22 6.66
CA PRO A 46 -0.52 -39.62 5.31
C PRO A 46 -0.45 -41.13 5.09
N GLN A 47 0.56 -41.77 5.63
CA GLN A 47 0.75 -43.26 5.56
C GLN A 47 -0.33 -43.98 6.36
N MET A 48 -0.72 -43.44 7.55
CA MET A 48 -1.82 -44.00 8.36
C MET A 48 -3.15 -43.98 7.60
N LEU A 49 -3.46 -42.85 6.91
CA LEU A 49 -4.69 -42.75 6.13
C LEU A 49 -4.72 -43.78 5.01
N LEU A 50 -3.61 -43.98 4.33
CA LEU A 50 -3.49 -45.00 3.30
C LEU A 50 -3.62 -46.42 3.88
N LYS A 51 -2.88 -46.74 4.95
CA LYS A 51 -2.86 -48.06 5.65
C LYS A 51 -4.25 -48.46 6.18
N HIS A 52 -5.00 -47.54 6.73
CA HIS A 52 -6.32 -47.79 7.31
C HIS A 52 -7.48 -47.65 6.30
N GLY A 53 -7.17 -47.51 4.99
CA GLY A 53 -8.15 -47.51 3.91
C GLY A 53 -9.06 -46.25 3.87
N LEU A 54 -8.69 -45.15 4.54
CA LEU A 54 -9.52 -43.95 4.55
C LEU A 54 -9.55 -43.23 3.19
N LEU A 55 -8.57 -43.54 2.33
CA LEU A 55 -8.48 -42.90 1.03
C LEU A 55 -9.28 -43.63 -0.08
N GLY A 56 -9.81 -44.83 0.18
CA GLY A 56 -10.43 -45.63 -0.87
C GLY A 56 -9.53 -45.76 -2.09
N ASN A 57 -10.02 -45.38 -3.27
CA ASN A 57 -9.21 -45.28 -4.50
C ASN A 57 -8.61 -43.89 -4.73
N GLY A 58 -8.89 -42.93 -3.88
CA GLY A 58 -8.42 -41.55 -3.96
C GLY A 58 -7.00 -41.35 -3.40
N GLN A 59 -6.53 -40.13 -3.44
CA GLN A 59 -5.23 -39.73 -2.92
C GLN A 59 -5.38 -38.78 -1.71
N VAL A 60 -4.34 -38.69 -0.91
CA VAL A 60 -4.16 -37.65 0.09
C VAL A 60 -3.20 -36.60 -0.45
N VAL A 61 -3.58 -35.32 -0.31
CA VAL A 61 -2.78 -34.16 -0.62
C VAL A 61 -2.29 -33.53 0.67
N ILE A 62 -0.97 -33.38 0.82
CA ILE A 62 -0.34 -32.73 1.97
C ILE A 62 0.20 -31.38 1.52
N LEU A 63 -0.38 -30.31 2.08
CA LEU A 63 0.03 -28.94 1.78
C LEU A 63 1.20 -28.54 2.64
N GLN A 64 2.27 -28.09 1.97
CA GLN A 64 3.48 -27.62 2.60
C GLN A 64 3.71 -26.15 2.22
N PRO A 65 4.04 -25.27 3.17
CA PRO A 65 4.30 -23.86 2.86
C PRO A 65 5.55 -23.64 2.00
N ARG A 66 6.49 -24.58 2.02
CA ARG A 66 7.81 -24.45 1.40
C ARG A 66 8.10 -25.56 0.41
N ARG A 67 8.56 -25.18 -0.81
CA ARG A 67 8.90 -26.12 -1.89
C ARG A 67 9.91 -27.19 -1.45
N LEU A 68 10.97 -26.76 -0.73
CA LEU A 68 12.00 -27.67 -0.26
C LEU A 68 11.44 -28.73 0.69
N ALA A 69 10.55 -28.33 1.61
CA ALA A 69 9.89 -29.25 2.53
C ALA A 69 9.04 -30.29 1.79
N ALA A 70 8.19 -29.86 0.84
CA ALA A 70 7.37 -30.76 0.05
C ALA A 70 8.22 -31.83 -0.67
N ARG A 71 9.33 -31.43 -1.30
CA ARG A 71 10.25 -32.33 -2.00
C ARG A 71 10.94 -33.30 -1.05
N LEU A 72 11.50 -32.81 0.06
CA LEU A 72 12.25 -33.66 1.01
C LEU A 72 11.33 -34.63 1.76
N LEU A 73 10.13 -34.21 2.15
CA LEU A 73 9.15 -35.06 2.83
C LEU A 73 8.65 -36.15 1.89
N ALA A 74 8.33 -35.79 0.63
CA ALA A 74 7.95 -36.78 -0.37
C ALA A 74 9.06 -37.84 -0.59
N SER A 75 10.31 -37.40 -0.74
CA SER A 75 11.46 -38.29 -0.88
C SER A 75 11.65 -39.21 0.33
N ARG A 76 11.46 -38.66 1.55
CA ARG A 76 11.55 -39.42 2.80
C ARG A 76 10.43 -40.47 2.89
N VAL A 77 9.19 -40.09 2.65
CA VAL A 77 8.03 -41.02 2.69
C VAL A 77 8.15 -42.10 1.63
N ALA A 78 8.60 -41.75 0.41
CA ALA A 78 8.87 -42.75 -0.63
C ALA A 78 9.92 -43.77 -0.19
N LYS A 79 11.01 -43.31 0.46
CA LYS A 79 12.06 -44.22 1.00
C LYS A 79 11.54 -45.06 2.16
N GLU A 80 10.73 -44.52 3.06
CA GLU A 80 10.12 -45.26 4.19
C GLU A 80 9.18 -46.35 3.70
N LEU A 81 8.41 -46.11 2.63
CA LEU A 81 7.53 -47.08 2.00
C LEU A 81 8.24 -48.05 1.03
N GLY A 82 9.51 -47.82 0.71
CA GLY A 82 10.27 -48.60 -0.24
C GLY A 82 9.81 -48.46 -1.70
N VAL A 83 9.25 -47.30 -2.07
CA VAL A 83 8.72 -47.00 -3.41
C VAL A 83 9.58 -45.94 -4.12
N GLU A 84 9.50 -45.95 -5.44
CA GLU A 84 10.16 -44.92 -6.27
C GLU A 84 9.39 -43.60 -6.18
N LEU A 85 10.12 -42.49 -5.96
CA LEU A 85 9.54 -41.15 -5.95
C LEU A 85 8.93 -40.81 -7.32
N GLY A 86 7.70 -40.30 -7.32
CA GLY A 86 6.92 -40.03 -8.53
C GLY A 86 5.92 -41.11 -8.89
N ARG A 87 5.96 -42.27 -8.22
CA ARG A 87 4.94 -43.34 -8.34
C ARG A 87 3.84 -43.15 -7.29
N GLU A 88 3.81 -44.01 -6.28
CA GLU A 88 2.81 -44.01 -5.21
C GLU A 88 2.94 -42.78 -4.29
N VAL A 89 4.17 -42.26 -4.14
CA VAL A 89 4.48 -41.02 -3.43
C VAL A 89 5.09 -40.04 -4.41
N GLY A 90 4.55 -38.84 -4.44
CA GLY A 90 5.05 -37.79 -5.32
C GLY A 90 4.95 -36.41 -4.72
N TYR A 91 5.44 -35.41 -5.44
CA TYR A 91 5.28 -34.00 -5.08
C TYR A 91 5.03 -33.13 -6.30
N GLN A 92 4.36 -32.02 -6.04
CA GLN A 92 4.11 -30.98 -7.03
C GLN A 92 4.35 -29.61 -6.39
N VAL A 93 5.31 -28.89 -6.89
CA VAL A 93 5.60 -27.52 -6.45
C VAL A 93 5.68 -26.60 -7.67
N ARG A 94 5.68 -25.31 -7.43
CA ARG A 94 5.82 -24.36 -8.54
C ARG A 94 7.08 -24.68 -9.34
N PHE A 95 6.90 -24.98 -10.63
CA PHE A 95 7.94 -25.32 -11.60
C PHE A 95 8.51 -26.75 -11.54
N GLU A 96 8.07 -27.61 -10.60
CA GLU A 96 8.49 -29.01 -10.55
C GLU A 96 7.27 -29.91 -10.33
N ASN A 97 7.16 -30.95 -11.12
CA ASN A 97 6.09 -31.95 -11.02
C ASN A 97 6.69 -33.35 -11.07
N CYS A 98 6.59 -34.09 -9.97
CA CYS A 98 7.07 -35.48 -9.84
C CYS A 98 5.93 -36.37 -9.31
N VAL A 99 4.89 -36.56 -10.13
CA VAL A 99 3.72 -37.40 -9.86
C VAL A 99 3.34 -38.24 -11.06
N SER A 100 2.56 -39.29 -10.83
CA SER A 100 1.97 -40.12 -11.85
C SER A 100 0.52 -40.47 -11.53
N ASN A 101 -0.17 -41.20 -12.40
CA ASN A 101 -1.53 -41.70 -12.16
C ASN A 101 -1.62 -42.68 -10.99
N ALA A 102 -0.46 -43.24 -10.57
CA ALA A 102 -0.38 -44.15 -9.44
C ALA A 102 -0.19 -43.42 -8.10
N THR A 103 -0.01 -42.07 -8.11
CA THR A 103 0.27 -41.34 -6.88
C THR A 103 -0.91 -41.37 -5.93
N ARG A 104 -0.66 -41.82 -4.69
CA ARG A 104 -1.61 -41.94 -3.61
C ARG A 104 -1.35 -40.91 -2.48
N ILE A 105 -0.06 -40.62 -2.28
CA ILE A 105 0.39 -39.62 -1.31
C ILE A 105 1.10 -38.51 -2.09
N LYS A 106 0.53 -37.33 -2.12
CA LYS A 106 1.04 -36.19 -2.89
C LYS A 106 1.37 -35.01 -1.97
N PHE A 107 2.63 -34.61 -1.93
CA PHE A 107 3.06 -33.39 -1.28
C PHE A 107 3.01 -32.22 -2.25
N GLU A 108 2.36 -31.12 -1.91
CA GLU A 108 2.31 -29.94 -2.76
C GLU A 108 2.30 -28.65 -1.98
N THR A 109 2.62 -27.55 -2.65
CA THR A 109 2.50 -26.24 -2.05
C THR A 109 1.05 -25.74 -2.16
N GLU A 110 0.61 -24.98 -1.16
CA GLU A 110 -0.76 -24.50 -0.97
C GLU A 110 -1.35 -23.83 -2.22
N GLY A 111 -0.55 -22.98 -2.90
CA GLY A 111 -0.97 -22.32 -4.15
C GLY A 111 -1.23 -23.28 -5.32
N ILE A 112 -0.71 -24.52 -5.29
CA ILE A 112 -1.02 -25.52 -6.32
C ILE A 112 -2.43 -26.05 -6.14
N LEU A 113 -2.81 -26.44 -4.91
CA LEU A 113 -4.16 -26.92 -4.65
C LEU A 113 -5.20 -25.82 -4.92
N LEU A 114 -4.91 -24.57 -4.56
CA LEU A 114 -5.81 -23.46 -4.82
C LEU A 114 -6.11 -23.30 -6.33
N ARG A 115 -5.11 -23.50 -7.19
CA ARG A 115 -5.30 -23.52 -8.65
C ARG A 115 -6.07 -24.73 -9.14
N GLN A 116 -5.84 -25.90 -8.56
CA GLN A 116 -6.60 -27.11 -8.88
C GLN A 116 -8.09 -26.92 -8.56
N LEU A 117 -8.43 -26.23 -7.46
CA LEU A 117 -9.80 -25.88 -7.08
C LEU A 117 -10.53 -24.99 -8.10
N ILE A 118 -9.81 -24.23 -8.92
CA ILE A 118 -10.42 -23.45 -10.01
C ILE A 118 -10.75 -24.34 -11.19
N GLN A 119 -9.88 -25.29 -11.51
CA GLN A 119 -10.04 -26.22 -12.64
C GLN A 119 -11.03 -27.36 -12.35
N ASP A 120 -10.96 -27.92 -11.13
CA ASP A 120 -11.86 -28.94 -10.61
C ASP A 120 -12.39 -28.57 -9.22
N PRO A 121 -13.49 -27.82 -9.14
CA PRO A 121 -14.10 -27.42 -7.87
C PRO A 121 -14.52 -28.59 -6.98
N ALA A 122 -14.71 -29.79 -7.54
CA ALA A 122 -15.09 -31.00 -6.79
C ALA A 122 -13.90 -31.79 -6.25
N LEU A 123 -12.64 -31.41 -6.58
CA LEU A 123 -11.43 -32.12 -6.18
C LEU A 123 -11.51 -33.62 -6.46
N ARG A 124 -11.89 -34.02 -7.67
CA ARG A 124 -12.07 -35.43 -8.06
C ARG A 124 -10.76 -36.18 -7.88
N GLY A 125 -10.85 -37.37 -7.28
CA GLY A 125 -9.68 -38.18 -7.00
C GLY A 125 -8.91 -37.81 -5.73
N ILE A 126 -9.20 -36.67 -5.10
CA ILE A 126 -8.66 -36.32 -3.79
C ILE A 126 -9.66 -36.69 -2.70
N GLN A 127 -9.24 -37.53 -1.74
CA GLN A 127 -10.07 -37.99 -0.63
C GLN A 127 -9.73 -37.31 0.69
N ALA A 128 -8.49 -36.83 0.82
CA ALA A 128 -8.05 -36.13 2.02
C ALA A 128 -7.14 -34.96 1.67
N VAL A 129 -7.30 -33.85 2.40
CA VAL A 129 -6.39 -32.67 2.35
C VAL A 129 -5.83 -32.47 3.75
N ILE A 130 -4.52 -32.45 3.85
CA ILE A 130 -3.78 -32.19 5.09
C ILE A 130 -3.06 -30.87 4.98
N PHE A 131 -3.38 -29.94 5.85
CA PHE A 131 -2.70 -28.67 6.00
C PHE A 131 -1.59 -28.82 7.04
N ASP A 132 -0.33 -28.89 6.60
CA ASP A 132 0.81 -29.06 7.50
C ASP A 132 1.49 -27.73 7.82
N GLU A 133 2.09 -27.63 9.00
CA GLU A 133 2.73 -26.42 9.54
C GLU A 133 1.79 -25.19 9.53
N PHE A 134 0.50 -25.40 9.75
CA PHE A 134 -0.55 -24.38 9.63
C PHE A 134 -0.36 -23.18 10.56
N HIS A 135 0.39 -23.34 11.65
CA HIS A 135 0.76 -22.25 12.56
C HIS A 135 1.62 -21.14 11.92
N GLU A 136 2.25 -21.40 10.76
CA GLU A 136 2.96 -20.36 10.00
C GLU A 136 2.00 -19.34 9.36
N ARG A 137 0.69 -19.64 9.32
CA ARG A 137 -0.39 -18.78 8.83
C ARG A 137 -0.08 -18.15 7.47
N HIS A 138 0.24 -19.01 6.49
CA HIS A 138 0.45 -18.60 5.12
C HIS A 138 -0.85 -18.19 4.42
N LEU A 139 -0.77 -17.16 3.59
CA LEU A 139 -1.91 -16.59 2.87
C LEU A 139 -2.68 -17.63 2.05
N TYR A 140 -1.95 -18.44 1.27
CA TYR A 140 -2.56 -19.48 0.47
C TYR A 140 -3.14 -20.63 1.31
N GLY A 141 -2.54 -20.95 2.46
CA GLY A 141 -3.03 -21.94 3.40
C GLY A 141 -4.39 -21.57 3.98
N ASP A 142 -4.52 -20.34 4.50
CA ASP A 142 -5.76 -19.83 5.07
C ASP A 142 -6.91 -19.87 4.03
N ILE A 143 -6.66 -19.46 2.80
CA ILE A 143 -7.65 -19.40 1.73
C ILE A 143 -8.02 -20.79 1.22
N THR A 144 -7.03 -21.66 1.06
CA THR A 144 -7.25 -23.03 0.60
C THR A 144 -8.06 -23.82 1.63
N LEU A 145 -7.82 -23.59 2.93
CA LEU A 145 -8.63 -24.17 4.00
C LEU A 145 -10.08 -23.71 3.92
N ALA A 146 -10.30 -22.39 3.78
CA ALA A 146 -11.65 -21.84 3.62
C ALA A 146 -12.39 -22.47 2.44
N ARG A 147 -11.74 -22.59 1.29
CA ARG A 147 -12.32 -23.21 0.09
C ARG A 147 -12.55 -24.70 0.26
N ALA A 148 -11.63 -25.43 0.91
CA ALA A 148 -11.79 -26.86 1.18
C ALA A 148 -13.00 -27.12 2.08
N LEU A 149 -13.22 -26.25 3.09
CA LEU A 149 -14.41 -26.32 3.96
C LEU A 149 -15.70 -26.01 3.18
N ASP A 150 -15.72 -24.98 2.34
CA ASP A 150 -16.87 -24.66 1.48
C ASP A 150 -17.24 -25.86 0.58
N ILE A 151 -16.23 -26.51 -0.02
CA ILE A 151 -16.43 -27.68 -0.87
C ILE A 151 -16.92 -28.89 -0.06
N GLN A 152 -16.34 -29.13 1.10
CA GLN A 152 -16.80 -30.20 1.99
C GLN A 152 -18.26 -30.00 2.40
N GLU A 153 -18.67 -28.79 2.71
CA GLU A 153 -20.02 -28.48 3.15
C GLU A 153 -21.05 -28.52 2.01
N THR A 154 -20.64 -28.29 0.76
CA THR A 154 -21.58 -28.14 -0.37
C THR A 154 -21.52 -29.30 -1.37
N LEU A 155 -20.31 -29.74 -1.75
CA LEU A 155 -20.10 -30.67 -2.87
C LEU A 155 -19.56 -32.03 -2.45
N ARG A 156 -18.70 -32.10 -1.42
CA ARG A 156 -17.93 -33.29 -1.03
C ARG A 156 -17.98 -33.56 0.48
N PRO A 157 -19.15 -33.93 1.04
CA PRO A 157 -19.27 -34.25 2.48
C PRO A 157 -18.36 -35.41 2.94
N ASP A 158 -17.82 -36.16 2.00
CA ASP A 158 -16.89 -37.27 2.21
C ASP A 158 -15.43 -36.83 2.33
N LEU A 159 -15.07 -35.60 1.93
CA LEU A 159 -13.70 -35.07 1.95
C LEU A 159 -13.18 -35.02 3.38
N LEU A 160 -12.00 -35.60 3.62
CA LEU A 160 -11.32 -35.51 4.90
C LEU A 160 -10.43 -34.27 4.96
N ILE A 161 -10.53 -33.50 6.01
CA ILE A 161 -9.70 -32.30 6.22
C ILE A 161 -8.96 -32.45 7.55
N ALA A 162 -7.63 -32.37 7.51
CA ALA A 162 -6.79 -32.39 8.69
C ALA A 162 -5.88 -31.16 8.72
N VAL A 163 -5.85 -30.45 9.85
CA VAL A 163 -4.96 -29.31 10.08
C VAL A 163 -3.93 -29.72 11.13
N MET A 164 -2.65 -29.70 10.74
CA MET A 164 -1.54 -30.11 11.61
C MET A 164 -0.68 -28.90 11.99
N SER A 165 -0.33 -28.82 13.25
CA SER A 165 0.42 -27.70 13.81
C SER A 165 1.38 -28.13 14.91
N ALA A 166 2.46 -27.33 15.09
CA ALA A 166 3.35 -27.49 16.25
C ALA A 166 2.88 -26.70 17.47
N THR A 167 2.26 -25.54 17.23
CA THR A 167 1.82 -24.60 18.28
C THR A 167 0.56 -23.92 17.78
N LEU A 168 -0.62 -24.24 18.31
CA LEU A 168 -1.84 -23.53 17.96
C LEU A 168 -2.58 -23.10 19.22
N GLU A 169 -3.14 -21.91 19.17
CA GLU A 169 -4.35 -21.61 19.93
C GLU A 169 -5.50 -22.41 19.30
N ALA A 170 -5.71 -23.64 19.77
CA ALA A 170 -6.66 -24.57 19.20
C ALA A 170 -8.09 -24.02 19.17
N GLY A 171 -8.46 -23.16 20.12
CA GLY A 171 -9.83 -22.68 20.29
C GLY A 171 -10.37 -21.90 19.09
N ALA A 172 -9.65 -20.90 18.57
CA ALA A 172 -10.12 -20.09 17.42
C ALA A 172 -10.20 -20.92 16.13
N LEU A 173 -9.26 -21.85 15.93
CA LEU A 173 -9.30 -22.75 14.77
C LEU A 173 -10.39 -23.82 14.90
N GLU A 174 -10.65 -24.33 16.11
CA GLU A 174 -11.73 -25.26 16.38
C GLU A 174 -13.09 -24.62 16.12
N GLU A 175 -13.31 -23.41 16.58
CA GLU A 175 -14.51 -22.62 16.30
C GLU A 175 -14.69 -22.46 14.78
N TYR A 176 -13.65 -22.01 14.08
CA TYR A 176 -13.65 -21.81 12.63
C TYR A 176 -13.97 -23.10 11.85
N LEU A 177 -13.39 -24.25 12.25
CA LEU A 177 -13.64 -25.55 11.62
C LEU A 177 -15.01 -26.12 11.99
N SER A 178 -15.59 -25.73 13.11
CA SER A 178 -16.90 -26.19 13.58
C SER A 178 -18.05 -25.37 13.01
N GLU A 179 -17.84 -24.11 12.63
CA GLU A 179 -18.84 -23.26 11.99
C GLU A 179 -19.29 -23.83 10.64
N CYS A 180 -20.63 -23.89 10.42
CA CYS A 180 -21.23 -24.29 9.16
C CYS A 180 -21.95 -23.10 8.50
N ARG A 181 -21.57 -22.77 7.26
CA ARG A 181 -22.10 -21.61 6.52
C ARG A 181 -23.61 -21.69 6.23
N SER A 182 -24.16 -22.90 6.02
CA SER A 182 -25.57 -23.12 5.78
C SER A 182 -26.51 -22.66 6.91
N ARG A 183 -25.99 -22.59 8.16
CA ARG A 183 -26.78 -22.06 9.31
C ARG A 183 -26.76 -20.53 9.38
N CYS A 184 -25.75 -19.87 8.87
CA CYS A 184 -25.68 -18.40 8.88
C CYS A 184 -26.61 -17.74 7.84
N GLU A 185 -26.83 -18.39 6.70
CA GLU A 185 -27.75 -17.89 5.67
C GLU A 185 -29.22 -18.06 6.10
N GLU A 186 -29.56 -19.18 6.77
CA GLU A 186 -30.90 -19.39 7.37
C GLU A 186 -31.16 -18.43 8.54
N ALA A 187 -30.16 -18.08 9.35
CA ALA A 187 -30.30 -17.13 10.46
C ALA A 187 -30.49 -15.68 10.00
N HIS A 188 -30.05 -15.33 8.79
CA HIS A 188 -30.25 -13.99 8.21
C HIS A 188 -31.57 -13.88 7.44
N SER A 189 -32.08 -15.00 6.89
CA SER A 189 -33.39 -15.02 6.21
C SER A 189 -34.57 -15.14 7.19
N SER A 190 -34.34 -15.60 8.43
CA SER A 190 -35.39 -15.83 9.43
C SER A 190 -35.66 -14.67 10.40
N LYS A 191 -35.10 -13.48 10.18
CA LYS A 191 -35.45 -12.27 10.95
C LYS A 191 -36.81 -11.67 10.60
N GLU A 192 -37.51 -12.18 9.58
CA GLU A 192 -38.86 -11.75 9.23
C GLU A 192 -40.01 -12.69 9.70
N ASN A 193 -39.67 -13.82 10.34
CA ASN A 193 -40.72 -14.70 10.88
C ASN A 193 -40.37 -15.27 12.26
N SER A 194 -40.36 -14.39 13.25
CA SER A 194 -40.26 -14.82 14.66
C SER A 194 -41.61 -15.26 15.21
N GLN A 195 -41.91 -16.53 15.08
CA GLN A 195 -42.76 -17.30 15.99
C GLN A 195 -42.97 -18.71 15.45
N ARG A 196 -42.04 -19.61 15.78
CA ARG A 196 -42.33 -21.06 16.06
C ARG A 196 -41.03 -21.84 16.25
N LEU A 197 -41.07 -22.64 17.35
CA LEU A 197 -40.16 -23.76 17.66
C LEU A 197 -38.86 -23.46 18.42
N LEU A 198 -39.06 -23.14 19.68
CA LEU A 198 -38.20 -23.54 20.78
C LEU A 198 -38.53 -25.01 21.12
N THR A 199 -37.82 -25.96 20.53
CA THR A 199 -37.61 -27.32 21.11
C THR A 199 -36.64 -28.10 20.20
N SER A 200 -35.38 -27.97 20.41
CA SER A 200 -34.37 -29.02 20.27
C SER A 200 -33.13 -28.61 21.06
N SER A 201 -32.82 -29.41 22.06
CA SER A 201 -31.60 -29.30 22.86
C SER A 201 -30.38 -29.25 21.96
N PRO A 202 -29.32 -28.50 22.33
CA PRO A 202 -28.06 -28.57 21.60
C PRO A 202 -27.41 -29.93 21.82
N THR A 203 -27.57 -30.83 20.86
CA THR A 203 -26.66 -31.96 20.75
C THR A 203 -25.26 -31.37 20.51
N ASN A 204 -24.38 -31.69 21.42
CA ASN A 204 -22.96 -31.30 21.42
C ASN A 204 -22.22 -32.14 20.35
N ASP A 205 -22.59 -32.00 19.06
CA ASP A 205 -21.86 -32.55 17.93
C ASP A 205 -20.78 -31.58 17.54
N SER A 206 -19.65 -31.67 18.21
CA SER A 206 -18.41 -30.99 17.76
C SER A 206 -18.05 -31.56 16.38
N ARG A 207 -18.25 -30.77 15.33
CA ARG A 207 -17.97 -31.14 13.93
C ARG A 207 -16.47 -31.25 13.62
N CYS A 208 -15.61 -31.02 14.60
CA CYS A 208 -14.17 -31.10 14.51
C CYS A 208 -13.63 -31.83 15.74
N SER A 209 -12.66 -32.70 15.53
CA SER A 209 -11.92 -33.34 16.62
C SER A 209 -10.57 -32.67 16.81
N VAL A 210 -10.18 -32.44 18.07
CA VAL A 210 -8.86 -31.90 18.43
C VAL A 210 -8.09 -33.01 19.13
N LEU A 211 -6.90 -33.36 18.61
CA LEU A 211 -6.00 -34.34 19.21
C LEU A 211 -4.63 -33.71 19.44
N THR A 212 -4.03 -34.04 20.59
CA THR A 212 -2.70 -33.56 20.96
C THR A 212 -1.77 -34.74 21.21
N SER A 213 -0.56 -34.66 20.67
CA SER A 213 0.55 -35.57 20.96
C SER A 213 1.65 -34.78 21.67
N GLU A 214 2.04 -35.21 22.87
CA GLU A 214 3.06 -34.50 23.66
C GLU A 214 4.46 -34.62 23.02
N GLY A 215 4.71 -35.66 22.23
CA GLY A 215 6.00 -35.87 21.57
C GLY A 215 7.14 -36.12 22.55
N ARG A 216 8.31 -36.48 22.02
CA ARG A 216 9.54 -36.55 22.81
C ARG A 216 10.40 -35.34 22.53
N VAL A 217 10.46 -34.39 23.46
CA VAL A 217 11.30 -33.22 23.39
C VAL A 217 12.34 -33.27 24.50
N PHE A 218 13.61 -33.19 24.14
CA PHE A 218 14.67 -33.09 25.13
C PHE A 218 14.84 -31.64 25.56
N PRO A 219 15.30 -31.39 26.81
CA PRO A 219 15.54 -30.03 27.30
C PRO A 219 16.59 -29.30 26.49
N VAL A 220 16.34 -28.03 26.23
CA VAL A 220 17.27 -27.11 25.57
C VAL A 220 17.63 -25.98 26.53
N GLU A 221 18.92 -25.85 26.83
CA GLU A 221 19.44 -24.74 27.60
C GLU A 221 19.52 -23.50 26.72
N ILE A 222 18.86 -22.39 27.13
CA ILE A 222 18.81 -21.16 26.35
C ILE A 222 19.72 -20.12 27.00
N GLU A 223 20.71 -19.67 26.27
CA GLU A 223 21.66 -18.63 26.64
C GLU A 223 21.35 -17.33 25.87
N TYR A 224 21.53 -16.21 26.56
CA TYR A 224 21.37 -14.88 25.99
C TYR A 224 22.65 -14.10 26.13
N LEU A 225 22.86 -13.09 25.30
CA LEU A 225 23.94 -12.13 25.56
C LEU A 225 23.68 -11.41 26.90
N PRO A 226 24.72 -11.18 27.71
CA PRO A 226 24.57 -10.60 29.04
C PRO A 226 24.01 -9.18 28.99
N HIS A 227 24.28 -8.43 27.93
CA HIS A 227 23.86 -7.04 27.78
C HIS A 227 23.31 -6.80 26.36
N ARG A 228 22.44 -5.76 26.24
CA ARG A 228 21.99 -5.26 24.95
C ARG A 228 23.20 -4.74 24.15
N LEU A 229 23.24 -5.06 22.88
CA LEU A 229 24.27 -4.55 21.98
C LEU A 229 24.15 -3.03 21.84
N GLY A 230 25.28 -2.34 21.85
CA GLY A 230 25.34 -0.89 21.69
C GLY A 230 24.95 -0.41 20.28
N PRO A 231 25.02 0.91 20.02
CA PRO A 231 24.60 1.48 18.73
C PRO A 231 25.47 1.04 17.53
N ASN A 232 26.69 0.56 17.76
CA ASN A 232 27.57 -0.02 16.75
C ASN A 232 27.98 -1.44 17.15
N PRO A 233 27.06 -2.44 17.05
CA PRO A 233 27.37 -3.79 17.45
C PRO A 233 28.34 -4.45 16.47
N PRO A 234 29.14 -5.45 16.91
CA PRO A 234 29.85 -6.32 15.99
C PRO A 234 28.88 -6.93 14.97
N PRO A 235 29.34 -7.23 13.76
CA PRO A 235 28.51 -7.93 12.78
C PRO A 235 27.99 -9.26 13.35
N VAL A 236 26.77 -9.60 13.06
CA VAL A 236 26.10 -10.81 13.62
C VAL A 236 26.84 -12.11 13.30
N TRP A 237 27.57 -12.17 12.17
CA TRP A 237 28.39 -13.32 11.80
C TRP A 237 29.65 -13.49 12.66
N GLU A 238 30.20 -12.42 13.20
CA GLU A 238 31.33 -12.47 14.14
C GLU A 238 30.84 -12.99 15.51
N LEU A 239 29.71 -12.50 16.00
CA LEU A 239 29.08 -13.02 17.22
C LEU A 239 28.73 -14.51 17.08
N ALA A 240 28.27 -14.94 15.91
CA ALA A 240 27.98 -16.35 15.67
C ALA A 240 29.26 -17.23 15.64
N ALA A 241 30.35 -16.71 15.07
CA ALA A 241 31.63 -17.42 15.06
C ALA A 241 32.23 -17.52 16.48
N GLU A 242 32.06 -16.52 17.32
CA GLU A 242 32.47 -16.53 18.73
C GLU A 242 31.66 -17.57 19.51
N ALA A 243 30.34 -17.56 19.40
CA ALA A 243 29.46 -18.55 20.03
C ALA A 243 29.77 -20.00 19.58
N PHE A 244 30.11 -20.20 18.30
CA PHE A 244 30.59 -21.48 17.80
C PHE A 244 31.91 -21.88 18.43
N ALA A 245 32.90 -20.99 18.51
CA ALA A 245 34.20 -21.29 19.08
C ALA A 245 34.09 -21.62 20.58
N ASP A 246 33.23 -20.91 21.35
CA ASP A 246 32.98 -21.21 22.75
C ASP A 246 32.39 -22.61 22.95
N HIS A 247 31.41 -23.00 22.13
CA HIS A 247 30.85 -24.35 22.14
C HIS A 247 31.91 -25.41 21.80
N ALA A 248 32.68 -25.21 20.75
CA ALA A 248 33.70 -26.17 20.34
C ALA A 248 34.80 -26.32 21.43
N ARG A 249 35.13 -25.26 22.16
CA ARG A 249 36.06 -25.29 23.31
C ARG A 249 35.51 -26.01 24.56
N SER A 250 34.19 -26.04 24.74
CA SER A 250 33.59 -26.78 25.88
C SER A 250 33.73 -28.30 25.74
N GLY A 251 34.15 -28.81 24.57
CA GLY A 251 34.35 -30.22 24.34
C GLY A 251 33.07 -31.00 23.96
N GLU A 252 31.93 -30.29 23.89
CA GLU A 252 30.69 -30.89 23.43
C GLU A 252 30.77 -31.17 21.91
N ARG A 253 30.41 -32.40 21.53
CA ARG A 253 30.41 -32.80 20.11
C ARG A 253 28.99 -32.93 19.58
N GLY A 254 28.75 -32.45 18.36
CA GLY A 254 27.49 -32.58 17.65
C GLY A 254 27.37 -31.59 16.50
N ASP A 255 26.32 -31.73 15.74
CA ASP A 255 26.04 -30.80 14.63
C ASP A 255 25.58 -29.43 15.21
N VAL A 256 25.97 -28.38 14.51
CA VAL A 256 25.60 -26.99 14.85
C VAL A 256 24.69 -26.43 13.77
N LEU A 257 23.61 -25.79 14.17
CA LEU A 257 22.69 -25.07 13.27
C LEU A 257 22.70 -23.58 13.58
N VAL A 258 23.09 -22.77 12.61
CA VAL A 258 23.17 -21.31 12.74
C VAL A 258 22.08 -20.65 11.92
N PHE A 259 21.23 -19.82 12.52
CA PHE A 259 20.20 -19.08 11.82
C PHE A 259 20.67 -17.67 11.46
N MET A 260 20.63 -17.36 10.15
CA MET A 260 21.00 -16.07 9.57
C MET A 260 19.89 -15.52 8.67
N PRO A 261 19.76 -14.17 8.51
CA PRO A 261 18.65 -13.58 7.76
C PRO A 261 18.74 -13.81 6.24
N GLY A 262 19.92 -14.02 5.68
CA GLY A 262 20.06 -14.14 4.22
C GLY A 262 21.36 -14.76 3.74
N GLY A 263 21.46 -14.98 2.43
CA GLY A 263 22.61 -15.65 1.81
C GLY A 263 23.93 -14.88 1.97
N PHE A 264 23.90 -13.56 2.07
CA PHE A 264 25.10 -12.76 2.35
C PHE A 264 25.64 -13.07 3.75
N GLU A 265 24.76 -12.97 4.77
CA GLU A 265 25.10 -13.22 6.16
C GLU A 265 25.51 -14.69 6.37
N ILE A 266 24.88 -15.64 5.65
CA ILE A 266 25.29 -17.06 5.64
C ILE A 266 26.75 -17.22 5.18
N ASN A 267 27.11 -16.61 4.05
CA ASN A 267 28.47 -16.70 3.51
C ASN A 267 29.48 -16.03 4.45
N GLN A 268 29.18 -14.86 5.01
CA GLN A 268 30.03 -14.20 5.97
C GLN A 268 30.24 -15.04 7.25
N THR A 269 29.16 -15.67 7.74
CA THR A 269 29.23 -16.58 8.90
C THR A 269 30.11 -17.79 8.62
N ILE A 270 29.94 -18.43 7.48
CA ILE A 270 30.77 -19.56 7.07
C ILE A 270 32.26 -19.17 7.01
N GLU A 271 32.59 -18.01 6.44
CA GLU A 271 33.95 -17.51 6.40
C GLU A 271 34.47 -17.15 7.79
N ALA A 272 33.69 -16.47 8.63
CA ALA A 272 34.07 -16.15 9.99
C ALA A 272 34.36 -17.41 10.83
N ILE A 273 33.47 -18.43 10.77
CA ILE A 273 33.71 -19.73 11.44
C ILE A 273 34.94 -20.43 10.87
N ARG A 274 35.15 -20.42 9.55
CA ARG A 274 36.34 -21.05 8.91
C ARG A 274 37.66 -20.48 9.41
N HIS A 275 37.68 -19.21 9.80
CA HIS A 275 38.87 -18.57 10.36
C HIS A 275 39.12 -18.91 11.83
N THR A 276 38.16 -19.55 12.53
CA THR A 276 38.39 -20.00 13.91
C THR A 276 39.21 -21.28 13.93
N PRO A 277 40.18 -21.46 14.86
CA PRO A 277 40.95 -22.69 15.00
C PRO A 277 40.08 -23.92 15.27
N GLU A 278 38.97 -23.72 15.97
CA GLU A 278 38.01 -24.73 16.41
C GLU A 278 37.17 -25.32 15.25
N SER A 279 37.17 -24.69 14.08
CA SER A 279 36.42 -25.16 12.90
C SER A 279 37.06 -26.41 12.24
N LYS A 280 38.32 -26.75 12.63
CA LYS A 280 39.02 -27.90 12.11
C LYS A 280 38.27 -29.18 12.51
N GLY A 281 37.85 -29.95 11.50
CA GLY A 281 37.08 -31.19 11.66
C GLY A 281 35.55 -31.00 11.53
N TYR A 282 35.05 -29.81 11.28
CA TYR A 282 33.65 -29.58 10.95
C TYR A 282 33.46 -29.35 9.44
N ILE A 283 32.34 -29.88 8.92
CA ILE A 283 31.90 -29.61 7.55
C ILE A 283 30.98 -28.37 7.59
N LEU A 284 31.35 -27.31 6.85
CA LEU A 284 30.58 -26.06 6.81
C LEU A 284 29.67 -26.04 5.60
N LEU A 285 28.35 -25.96 5.80
CA LEU A 285 27.34 -26.10 4.78
C LEU A 285 26.33 -24.95 4.83
N PRO A 286 26.06 -24.26 3.71
CA PRO A 286 24.95 -23.30 3.62
C PRO A 286 23.61 -24.01 3.41
N LEU A 287 22.50 -23.42 3.89
CA LEU A 287 21.13 -23.91 3.63
C LEU A 287 20.15 -22.75 3.47
N HIS A 288 19.74 -22.50 2.25
CA HIS A 288 18.67 -21.54 1.91
C HIS A 288 17.93 -21.95 0.63
N GLY A 289 16.76 -21.35 0.40
CA GLY A 289 15.84 -21.75 -0.67
C GLY A 289 16.35 -21.58 -2.10
N GLU A 290 17.42 -20.79 -2.31
CA GLU A 290 17.98 -20.48 -3.63
C GLU A 290 19.14 -21.40 -4.03
N LEU A 291 19.58 -22.29 -3.13
CA LEU A 291 20.61 -23.29 -3.46
C LEU A 291 20.07 -24.33 -4.44
N GLN A 292 20.98 -24.95 -5.18
CA GLN A 292 20.62 -26.10 -6.01
C GLN A 292 20.16 -27.28 -5.13
N PRO A 293 19.24 -28.12 -5.62
CA PRO A 293 18.77 -29.30 -4.88
C PRO A 293 19.89 -30.16 -4.28
N ARG A 294 20.97 -30.39 -5.03
CA ARG A 294 22.13 -31.14 -4.56
C ARG A 294 22.79 -30.53 -3.30
N ASP A 295 22.93 -29.22 -3.26
CA ASP A 295 23.58 -28.52 -2.13
C ASP A 295 22.63 -28.49 -0.91
N GLN A 296 21.31 -28.38 -1.16
CA GLN A 296 20.30 -28.50 -0.11
C GLN A 296 20.30 -29.91 0.50
N ASP A 297 20.40 -30.95 -0.33
CA ASP A 297 20.45 -32.34 0.10
C ASP A 297 21.74 -32.62 0.91
N ALA A 298 22.87 -32.02 0.51
CA ALA A 298 24.12 -32.09 1.27
C ALA A 298 24.00 -31.54 2.68
N ALA A 299 23.30 -30.40 2.86
CA ALA A 299 23.12 -29.78 4.18
C ALA A 299 22.32 -30.66 5.16
N VAL A 300 21.36 -31.46 4.67
CA VAL A 300 20.57 -32.38 5.51
C VAL A 300 21.14 -33.79 5.63
N ALA A 301 22.09 -34.18 4.77
CA ALA A 301 22.71 -35.48 4.81
C ALA A 301 23.43 -35.73 6.14
N ARG A 302 23.57 -37.01 6.53
CA ARG A 302 24.37 -37.44 7.69
C ARG A 302 25.81 -37.65 7.26
N TYR A 303 26.75 -37.26 8.09
CA TYR A 303 28.18 -37.40 7.91
C TYR A 303 28.80 -38.02 9.17
N ASP A 304 29.93 -38.67 9.02
CA ASP A 304 30.70 -39.20 10.13
C ASP A 304 31.40 -38.08 10.93
N GLN A 305 31.64 -36.93 10.30
CA GLN A 305 32.19 -35.75 10.90
C GLN A 305 31.05 -34.79 11.31
N PRO A 306 31.19 -34.04 12.40
CA PRO A 306 30.23 -33.04 12.77
C PRO A 306 30.19 -31.93 11.72
N LYS A 307 29.01 -31.35 11.53
CA LYS A 307 28.79 -30.27 10.56
C LYS A 307 28.24 -29.02 11.22
N VAL A 308 28.52 -27.86 10.61
CA VAL A 308 27.86 -26.59 10.89
C VAL A 308 26.99 -26.27 9.68
N VAL A 309 25.68 -26.23 9.88
CA VAL A 309 24.74 -25.80 8.87
C VAL A 309 24.34 -24.37 9.16
N VAL A 310 24.69 -23.44 8.25
CA VAL A 310 24.28 -22.02 8.36
C VAL A 310 23.08 -21.82 7.45
N ALA A 311 21.92 -21.51 8.05
CA ALA A 311 20.62 -21.54 7.37
C ALA A 311 19.81 -20.25 7.54
N THR A 312 18.89 -20.02 6.62
CA THR A 312 17.79 -19.09 6.83
C THR A 312 16.65 -19.76 7.61
N ASN A 313 15.53 -19.08 7.78
CA ASN A 313 14.31 -19.64 8.37
C ASN A 313 13.78 -20.91 7.64
N VAL A 314 14.36 -21.32 6.54
CA VAL A 314 14.05 -22.60 5.86
C VAL A 314 14.29 -23.81 6.78
N ALA A 315 15.24 -23.72 7.71
CA ALA A 315 15.52 -24.76 8.69
C ALA A 315 14.71 -24.62 9.99
N GLU A 316 13.79 -23.66 10.08
CA GLU A 316 13.04 -23.35 11.31
C GLU A 316 11.93 -24.38 11.58
N THR A 317 11.22 -24.86 10.54
CA THR A 317 10.03 -25.73 10.72
C THR A 317 10.16 -27.08 10.01
N SER A 318 9.99 -27.14 8.73
CA SER A 318 9.66 -28.32 7.95
C SER A 318 10.83 -29.27 7.65
N ILE A 319 12.09 -28.90 7.94
CA ILE A 319 13.27 -29.70 7.63
C ILE A 319 13.87 -30.26 8.90
N THR A 320 14.14 -31.55 8.93
CA THR A 320 14.83 -32.22 10.03
C THR A 320 16.32 -32.37 9.70
N ILE A 321 17.18 -31.73 10.51
CA ILE A 321 18.61 -31.95 10.52
C ILE A 321 18.87 -32.75 11.79
N ASP A 322 19.24 -34.00 11.62
CA ASP A 322 19.49 -34.88 12.75
C ASP A 322 20.87 -34.58 13.37
N GLY A 323 21.00 -34.75 14.68
CA GLY A 323 22.29 -34.63 15.38
C GLY A 323 22.64 -33.22 15.86
N VAL A 324 21.76 -32.22 15.65
CA VAL A 324 21.97 -30.85 16.12
C VAL A 324 22.00 -30.81 17.66
N ARG A 325 23.09 -30.27 18.23
CA ARG A 325 23.30 -30.08 19.65
C ARG A 325 23.36 -28.60 20.05
N LEU A 326 23.84 -27.77 19.15
CA LEU A 326 23.86 -26.32 19.35
C LEU A 326 23.04 -25.63 18.27
N VAL A 327 22.19 -24.73 18.69
CA VAL A 327 21.56 -23.71 17.82
C VAL A 327 22.18 -22.37 18.14
N ILE A 328 22.62 -21.63 17.12
CA ILE A 328 23.05 -20.23 17.23
C ILE A 328 22.03 -19.42 16.46
N ASP A 329 21.32 -18.52 17.15
CA ASP A 329 20.25 -17.77 16.54
C ASP A 329 20.57 -16.26 16.49
N SER A 330 20.64 -15.69 15.29
CA SER A 330 20.81 -14.26 15.11
C SER A 330 19.62 -13.42 15.58
N GLY A 331 18.45 -14.04 15.76
CA GLY A 331 17.21 -13.35 16.06
C GLY A 331 16.63 -12.53 14.91
N LEU A 332 17.15 -12.72 13.70
CA LEU A 332 16.79 -11.97 12.50
C LEU A 332 16.25 -12.90 11.41
N ALA A 333 15.35 -12.36 10.58
CA ALA A 333 14.89 -13.00 9.35
C ALA A 333 14.53 -11.95 8.29
N ARG A 334 14.57 -12.33 7.02
CA ARG A 334 13.98 -11.53 5.94
C ARG A 334 12.49 -11.84 5.89
N ILE A 335 11.68 -10.84 6.16
CA ILE A 335 10.23 -10.96 6.23
C ILE A 335 9.60 -10.13 5.12
N PRO A 336 8.85 -10.75 4.19
CA PRO A 336 8.15 -9.99 3.17
C PRO A 336 6.97 -9.24 3.79
N ARG A 337 6.84 -7.96 3.41
CA ARG A 337 5.71 -7.10 3.76
C ARG A 337 5.21 -6.35 2.53
N TYR A 338 3.94 -6.05 2.53
CA TYR A 338 3.30 -5.17 1.56
C TYR A 338 2.83 -3.90 2.26
N ASP A 339 3.30 -2.76 1.79
CA ASP A 339 2.77 -1.47 2.20
C ASP A 339 1.61 -1.10 1.29
N ALA A 340 0.39 -1.25 1.80
CA ALA A 340 -0.82 -0.96 1.06
C ALA A 340 -0.92 0.52 0.67
N ASN A 341 -0.48 1.44 1.54
CA ASN A 341 -0.55 2.87 1.27
C ASN A 341 0.34 3.28 0.08
N ARG A 342 1.42 2.54 -0.16
CA ARG A 342 2.39 2.83 -1.22
C ARG A 342 2.33 1.84 -2.39
N GLY A 343 1.59 0.72 -2.24
CA GLY A 343 1.47 -0.32 -3.25
C GLY A 343 2.77 -1.05 -3.56
N ILE A 344 3.65 -1.25 -2.57
CA ILE A 344 4.98 -1.84 -2.74
C ILE A 344 5.22 -3.03 -1.82
N ASN A 345 5.95 -4.00 -2.35
CA ASN A 345 6.47 -5.11 -1.55
C ASN A 345 7.85 -4.74 -1.01
N THR A 346 8.05 -4.93 0.29
CA THR A 346 9.32 -4.76 0.98
C THR A 346 9.83 -6.11 1.47
N LEU A 347 11.14 -6.30 1.51
CA LEU A 347 11.78 -7.49 2.06
C LEU A 347 12.88 -7.04 3.00
N LEU A 348 12.49 -6.69 4.21
CA LEU A 348 13.37 -6.13 5.21
C LEU A 348 13.91 -7.22 6.13
N ILE A 349 15.11 -6.98 6.69
CA ILE A 349 15.64 -7.80 7.79
C ILE A 349 14.98 -7.30 9.07
N GLU A 350 14.17 -8.15 9.69
CA GLU A 350 13.42 -7.85 10.89
C GLU A 350 13.75 -8.80 12.04
N LYS A 351 13.44 -8.38 13.27
CA LYS A 351 13.51 -9.25 14.44
C LYS A 351 12.40 -10.29 14.37
N ILE A 352 12.74 -11.56 14.60
CA ILE A 352 11.75 -12.66 14.66
C ILE A 352 10.90 -12.55 15.93
N SER A 353 9.73 -13.21 15.93
CA SER A 353 8.86 -13.32 17.11
C SER A 353 9.45 -14.25 18.17
N GLN A 354 8.89 -14.21 19.40
CA GLN A 354 9.24 -15.14 20.49
C GLN A 354 8.97 -16.59 20.07
N ALA A 355 7.80 -16.87 19.48
CA ALA A 355 7.43 -18.19 19.01
C ALA A 355 8.43 -18.75 17.96
N SER A 356 8.88 -17.92 17.00
CA SER A 356 9.91 -18.31 16.03
C SER A 356 11.25 -18.62 16.72
N ALA A 357 11.65 -17.79 17.69
CA ALA A 357 12.87 -18.03 18.45
C ALA A 357 12.82 -19.35 19.26
N ASP A 358 11.67 -19.70 19.82
CA ASP A 358 11.48 -20.95 20.55
C ASP A 358 11.47 -22.17 19.60
N GLN A 359 10.86 -22.04 18.41
CA GLN A 359 10.92 -23.07 17.38
C GLN A 359 12.35 -23.34 16.90
N ARG A 360 13.15 -22.29 16.69
CA ARG A 360 14.58 -22.41 16.35
C ARG A 360 15.36 -23.08 17.45
N ALA A 361 15.19 -22.67 18.71
CA ALA A 361 15.82 -23.31 19.86
C ALA A 361 15.47 -24.79 19.96
N GLY A 362 14.21 -25.16 19.76
CA GLY A 362 13.73 -26.54 19.75
C GLY A 362 14.43 -27.48 18.76
N ARG A 363 15.19 -26.95 17.79
CA ARG A 363 15.99 -27.76 16.86
C ARG A 363 17.16 -28.48 17.57
N ALA A 364 17.69 -27.92 18.63
CA ALA A 364 18.76 -28.55 19.43
C ALA A 364 18.25 -29.72 20.29
N GLY A 365 16.95 -29.71 20.67
CA GLY A 365 16.36 -30.72 21.55
C GLY A 365 15.66 -31.91 20.86
N ARG A 366 15.90 -32.17 19.58
CA ARG A 366 15.17 -33.22 18.84
C ARG A 366 15.66 -34.66 19.10
N THR A 367 16.95 -34.82 19.24
CA THR A 367 17.57 -36.15 19.34
C THR A 367 18.22 -36.39 20.69
N ALA A 368 18.55 -35.36 21.44
CA ALA A 368 19.05 -35.37 22.81
C ALA A 368 19.06 -33.95 23.39
N PRO A 369 19.40 -33.79 24.70
CA PRO A 369 19.58 -32.45 25.30
C PRO A 369 20.55 -31.60 24.50
N GLY A 370 20.21 -30.32 24.33
CA GLY A 370 20.95 -29.36 23.50
C GLY A 370 21.03 -27.97 24.11
N ARG A 371 21.69 -27.08 23.40
CA ARG A 371 21.87 -25.66 23.79
C ARG A 371 21.44 -24.72 22.66
N CYS A 372 20.96 -23.53 23.02
CA CYS A 372 20.64 -22.47 22.09
C CYS A 372 21.28 -21.16 22.55
N ALA A 373 22.24 -20.66 21.78
CA ALA A 373 22.84 -19.34 21.98
C ALA A 373 22.04 -18.30 21.17
N ARG A 374 21.29 -17.45 21.87
CA ARG A 374 20.57 -16.30 21.31
C ARG A 374 21.49 -15.09 21.28
N LEU A 375 21.78 -14.56 20.08
CA LEU A 375 22.69 -13.43 19.90
C LEU A 375 22.03 -12.08 20.21
N TRP A 376 21.19 -12.05 21.25
CA TRP A 376 20.54 -10.85 21.80
C TRP A 376 20.31 -11.03 23.30
N SER A 377 20.00 -9.93 24.00
CA SER A 377 19.78 -9.95 25.43
C SER A 377 18.37 -10.46 25.82
N ARG A 378 18.22 -10.88 27.08
CA ARG A 378 16.92 -11.31 27.60
C ARG A 378 15.87 -10.21 27.51
N SER A 379 16.24 -8.96 27.83
CA SER A 379 15.32 -7.82 27.71
C SER A 379 14.83 -7.58 26.30
N GLU A 380 15.71 -7.76 25.29
CA GLU A 380 15.30 -7.66 23.88
C GLU A 380 14.40 -8.82 23.46
N HIS A 381 14.52 -9.99 24.08
CA HIS A 381 13.62 -11.11 23.85
C HIS A 381 12.20 -10.79 24.35
N ASP A 382 12.09 -10.25 25.53
CA ASP A 382 10.79 -9.93 26.17
C ASP A 382 10.06 -8.79 25.43
N GLU A 383 10.79 -7.92 24.71
CA GLU A 383 10.25 -6.88 23.83
C GLU A 383 9.76 -7.39 22.45
N ARG A 384 10.11 -8.63 22.06
CA ARG A 384 9.70 -9.19 20.76
C ARG A 384 8.21 -9.50 20.76
N ALA A 385 7.59 -9.38 19.58
CA ALA A 385 6.21 -9.81 19.39
C ALA A 385 6.04 -11.30 19.77
N PRO A 386 4.98 -11.69 20.49
CA PRO A 386 4.74 -13.09 20.84
C PRO A 386 4.69 -14.00 19.60
N GLN A 387 3.96 -13.58 18.56
CA GLN A 387 3.82 -14.30 17.30
C GLN A 387 4.01 -13.36 16.10
N GLN A 388 4.33 -13.92 14.96
CA GLN A 388 4.40 -13.18 13.70
C GLN A 388 2.99 -12.92 13.17
N LEU A 389 2.77 -11.73 12.58
CA LEU A 389 1.50 -11.43 11.91
C LEU A 389 1.26 -12.42 10.76
N PRO A 390 0.03 -12.93 10.59
CA PRO A 390 -0.35 -13.75 9.44
C PRO A 390 -0.04 -13.06 8.10
N GLU A 391 0.24 -13.86 7.07
CA GLU A 391 0.59 -13.33 5.74
C GLU A 391 -0.52 -12.48 5.13
N ILE A 392 -1.78 -12.78 5.43
CA ILE A 392 -2.94 -12.02 4.98
C ILE A 392 -2.91 -10.54 5.41
N LYS A 393 -2.20 -10.23 6.50
CA LYS A 393 -2.02 -8.86 7.03
C LYS A 393 -0.78 -8.15 6.49
N ARG A 394 0.07 -8.85 5.73
CA ARG A 394 1.38 -8.32 5.37
C ARG A 394 1.82 -8.59 3.92
N LEU A 395 0.99 -9.24 3.08
CA LEU A 395 1.30 -9.52 1.68
C LEU A 395 0.32 -8.85 0.72
N ASP A 396 0.75 -8.70 -0.54
CA ASP A 396 -0.09 -8.27 -1.65
C ASP A 396 -1.19 -9.31 -1.92
N LEU A 397 -2.43 -8.85 -2.00
CA LEU A 397 -3.61 -9.71 -2.15
C LEU A 397 -4.08 -9.88 -3.61
N ALA A 398 -3.44 -9.24 -4.60
CA ALA A 398 -3.96 -9.21 -5.97
C ALA A 398 -4.10 -10.60 -6.60
N GLU A 399 -3.10 -11.50 -6.44
CA GLU A 399 -3.18 -12.87 -6.97
C GLU A 399 -4.30 -13.66 -6.31
N VAL A 400 -4.48 -13.48 -5.00
CA VAL A 400 -5.50 -14.15 -4.22
C VAL A 400 -6.90 -13.65 -4.58
N VAL A 401 -7.10 -12.34 -4.67
CA VAL A 401 -8.36 -11.73 -5.10
C VAL A 401 -8.76 -12.24 -6.48
N LEU A 402 -7.83 -12.25 -7.43
CA LEU A 402 -8.08 -12.78 -8.78
C LEU A 402 -8.50 -14.27 -8.74
N THR A 403 -7.82 -15.06 -7.91
CA THR A 403 -8.10 -16.49 -7.73
C THR A 403 -9.48 -16.73 -7.12
N LEU A 404 -9.83 -15.99 -6.06
CA LEU A 404 -11.14 -16.10 -5.42
C LEU A 404 -12.28 -15.65 -6.34
N LYS A 405 -12.09 -14.58 -7.12
CA LYS A 405 -13.04 -14.14 -8.13
C LYS A 405 -13.23 -15.19 -9.23
N ALA A 406 -12.16 -15.87 -9.66
CA ALA A 406 -12.25 -16.98 -10.61
C ALA A 406 -12.99 -18.19 -10.03
N ALA A 407 -12.83 -18.44 -8.74
CA ALA A 407 -13.55 -19.49 -8.00
C ALA A 407 -15.00 -19.13 -7.67
N GLY A 408 -15.53 -18.00 -8.17
CA GLY A 408 -16.93 -17.60 -8.02
C GLY A 408 -17.26 -16.84 -6.73
N VAL A 409 -16.28 -16.35 -6.00
CA VAL A 409 -16.52 -15.51 -4.82
C VAL A 409 -16.93 -14.10 -5.29
N GLU A 410 -18.22 -13.79 -5.13
CA GLU A 410 -18.78 -12.51 -5.56
C GLU A 410 -18.34 -11.35 -4.64
N ASP A 411 -18.48 -11.52 -3.33
CA ASP A 411 -18.16 -10.51 -2.32
C ASP A 411 -17.03 -11.01 -1.40
N LEU A 412 -15.85 -10.43 -1.58
CA LEU A 412 -14.66 -10.80 -0.80
C LEU A 412 -14.78 -10.41 0.68
N ARG A 413 -15.60 -9.43 1.01
CA ARG A 413 -15.82 -8.97 2.39
C ARG A 413 -16.67 -9.97 3.18
N LYS A 414 -17.46 -10.77 2.47
CA LYS A 414 -18.28 -11.87 3.02
C LYS A 414 -17.60 -13.25 2.89
N PHE A 415 -16.42 -13.32 2.32
CA PHE A 415 -15.68 -14.57 2.25
C PHE A 415 -15.35 -15.09 3.65
N ARG A 416 -15.26 -16.41 3.79
CA ARG A 416 -14.93 -17.09 5.05
C ARG A 416 -13.46 -16.96 5.37
N TRP A 417 -13.02 -15.76 5.76
CA TRP A 417 -11.65 -15.53 6.19
C TRP A 417 -11.44 -16.13 7.58
N LEU A 418 -10.34 -16.86 7.80
CA LEU A 418 -9.92 -17.24 9.14
C LEU A 418 -9.53 -15.97 9.94
N GLU A 419 -8.88 -15.04 9.27
CA GLU A 419 -8.64 -13.68 9.74
C GLU A 419 -8.86 -12.72 8.59
N LYS A 420 -9.65 -11.68 8.81
CA LYS A 420 -10.00 -10.73 7.75
C LYS A 420 -8.79 -9.90 7.32
N PRO A 421 -8.55 -9.74 6.01
CA PRO A 421 -7.54 -8.81 5.51
C PRO A 421 -7.89 -7.37 5.86
N ASP A 422 -6.89 -6.48 5.77
CA ASP A 422 -7.15 -5.05 5.92
C ASP A 422 -7.90 -4.52 4.70
N GLU A 423 -8.91 -3.69 4.94
CA GLU A 423 -9.79 -3.16 3.88
C GLU A 423 -9.01 -2.38 2.82
N ILE A 424 -7.99 -1.62 3.23
CA ILE A 424 -7.12 -0.87 2.32
C ILE A 424 -6.37 -1.84 1.38
N SER A 425 -5.79 -2.91 1.92
CA SER A 425 -5.05 -3.91 1.12
C SER A 425 -5.97 -4.62 0.11
N LEU A 426 -7.21 -4.93 0.53
CA LEU A 426 -8.21 -5.55 -0.33
C LEU A 426 -8.65 -4.60 -1.45
N THR A 427 -8.92 -3.35 -1.11
CA THR A 427 -9.31 -2.31 -2.07
C THR A 427 -8.22 -2.08 -3.11
N HIS A 428 -6.95 -1.96 -2.70
CA HIS A 428 -5.83 -1.80 -3.63
C HIS A 428 -5.64 -3.00 -4.55
N ALA A 429 -5.87 -4.22 -4.06
CA ALA A 429 -5.83 -5.41 -4.91
C ALA A 429 -6.96 -5.40 -5.96
N GLU A 430 -8.16 -4.99 -5.58
CA GLU A 430 -9.30 -4.83 -6.49
C GLU A 430 -9.05 -3.71 -7.53
N GLU A 431 -8.54 -2.56 -7.12
CA GLU A 431 -8.15 -1.44 -8.00
C GLU A 431 -7.09 -1.86 -9.03
N LEU A 432 -6.02 -2.52 -8.58
CA LEU A 432 -5.00 -3.03 -9.47
C LEU A 432 -5.59 -3.97 -10.53
N LEU A 433 -6.46 -4.90 -10.13
CA LEU A 433 -7.07 -5.85 -11.05
C LEU A 433 -8.06 -5.20 -12.02
N LEU A 434 -8.72 -4.11 -11.63
CA LEU A 434 -9.49 -3.24 -12.51
C LEU A 434 -8.57 -2.55 -13.54
N ASP A 435 -7.46 -1.98 -13.09
CA ASP A 435 -6.46 -1.30 -13.94
C ASP A 435 -5.83 -2.24 -14.97
N LEU A 436 -5.62 -3.50 -14.62
CA LEU A 436 -5.15 -4.54 -15.53
C LEU A 436 -6.24 -5.11 -16.44
N GLY A 437 -7.50 -4.70 -16.28
CA GLY A 437 -8.64 -5.26 -17.00
C GLY A 437 -8.97 -6.70 -16.63
N ALA A 438 -8.45 -7.20 -15.52
CA ALA A 438 -8.73 -8.54 -15.00
C ALA A 438 -10.11 -8.62 -14.32
N LEU A 439 -10.57 -7.52 -13.77
CA LEU A 439 -11.91 -7.35 -13.22
C LEU A 439 -12.66 -6.25 -13.99
N LYS A 440 -13.97 -6.27 -13.91
CA LYS A 440 -14.86 -5.21 -14.38
C LYS A 440 -15.95 -4.95 -13.34
N ALA A 441 -16.44 -3.71 -13.28
CA ALA A 441 -17.58 -3.34 -12.46
C ALA A 441 -18.90 -3.74 -13.14
N ASP A 442 -19.90 -4.17 -12.36
CA ASP A 442 -21.28 -4.31 -12.81
C ASP A 442 -21.93 -2.91 -12.85
N GLY A 443 -22.24 -2.40 -14.04
CA GLY A 443 -22.87 -1.10 -14.28
C GLY A 443 -21.98 -0.12 -15.03
N GLU A 444 -22.60 0.80 -15.80
CA GLU A 444 -21.91 1.87 -16.52
C GLU A 444 -21.29 2.86 -15.51
N GLY A 445 -19.99 3.04 -15.57
CA GLY A 445 -19.24 4.09 -14.87
C GLY A 445 -18.11 3.58 -14.00
N ARG A 446 -16.86 3.72 -14.47
CA ARG A 446 -15.69 3.83 -13.61
C ARG A 446 -15.81 5.11 -12.80
N HIS A 447 -16.23 5.04 -11.56
CA HIS A 447 -16.02 6.14 -10.62
C HIS A 447 -14.54 6.17 -10.23
N VAL A 448 -13.76 6.94 -10.98
CA VAL A 448 -12.42 7.36 -10.54
C VAL A 448 -12.62 8.34 -9.40
N ALA A 449 -11.85 8.19 -8.33
CA ALA A 449 -11.88 9.04 -7.15
C ALA A 449 -11.96 10.53 -7.52
N ASP A 450 -12.94 11.24 -6.95
CA ASP A 450 -13.07 12.68 -7.04
C ASP A 450 -11.87 13.33 -6.34
N PRO A 451 -11.07 14.18 -7.02
CA PRO A 451 -9.92 14.83 -6.41
C PRO A 451 -10.25 15.79 -5.27
N ASN A 452 -11.54 16.07 -5.01
CA ASN A 452 -12.01 16.93 -3.93
C ASN A 452 -12.40 16.18 -2.65
N VAL A 453 -12.27 14.87 -2.60
CA VAL A 453 -12.50 14.08 -1.38
C VAL A 453 -11.35 14.35 -0.40
N ARG A 454 -11.67 14.90 0.77
CA ARG A 454 -10.70 15.18 1.85
C ARG A 454 -10.10 13.86 2.36
N ASP A 455 -8.82 13.91 2.73
CA ASP A 455 -8.13 12.81 3.42
C ASP A 455 -9.02 12.24 4.55
N GLY A 456 -9.52 11.03 4.35
CA GLY A 456 -10.36 10.31 5.31
C GLY A 456 -11.51 9.49 4.70
N ASP A 457 -11.98 9.81 3.50
CA ASP A 457 -13.03 9.03 2.83
C ASP A 457 -12.41 8.05 1.82
N THR A 458 -12.44 6.77 2.15
CA THR A 458 -12.04 5.69 1.24
C THR A 458 -12.98 5.69 0.02
N PRO A 459 -12.46 5.73 -1.22
CA PRO A 459 -13.34 5.67 -2.40
C PRO A 459 -14.18 4.39 -2.37
N SER A 460 -15.48 4.52 -2.45
CA SER A 460 -16.38 3.37 -2.49
C SER A 460 -16.26 2.68 -3.84
N LEU A 461 -15.57 1.53 -3.89
CA LEU A 461 -15.59 0.64 -5.06
C LEU A 461 -17.01 0.17 -5.39
N PRO A 462 -17.32 -0.07 -6.66
CA PRO A 462 -18.63 -0.59 -7.08
C PRO A 462 -18.95 -1.89 -6.33
N LYS A 463 -20.20 -2.07 -5.91
CA LYS A 463 -20.63 -3.16 -5.04
C LYS A 463 -20.41 -4.58 -5.59
N ARG A 464 -20.23 -4.76 -6.89
CA ARG A 464 -19.92 -6.06 -7.53
C ARG A 464 -18.83 -5.91 -8.58
N LEU A 465 -17.75 -6.65 -8.39
CA LEU A 465 -16.66 -6.81 -9.35
C LEU A 465 -16.68 -8.23 -9.91
N GLN A 466 -16.70 -8.35 -11.24
CA GLN A 466 -16.69 -9.63 -11.95
C GLN A 466 -15.36 -9.85 -12.65
N ILE A 467 -14.93 -11.11 -12.68
CA ILE A 467 -13.73 -11.51 -13.42
C ILE A 467 -13.98 -11.49 -14.94
N THR A 468 -13.08 -10.88 -15.68
CA THR A 468 -13.11 -10.84 -17.16
C THR A 468 -12.53 -12.11 -17.78
N PRO A 469 -12.75 -12.37 -19.09
CA PRO A 469 -12.05 -13.44 -19.82
C PRO A 469 -10.51 -13.29 -19.74
N ILE A 470 -9.99 -12.06 -19.78
CA ILE A 470 -8.55 -11.77 -19.61
C ILE A 470 -8.10 -12.17 -18.21
N GLY A 471 -8.83 -11.78 -17.18
CA GLY A 471 -8.52 -12.16 -15.80
C GLY A 471 -8.46 -13.68 -15.60
N ARG A 472 -9.35 -14.45 -16.23
CA ARG A 472 -9.30 -15.93 -16.17
C ARG A 472 -8.04 -16.48 -16.85
N LYS A 473 -7.65 -15.95 -18.01
CA LYS A 473 -6.41 -16.36 -18.70
C LYS A 473 -5.15 -16.00 -17.93
N MET A 474 -5.17 -14.89 -17.18
CA MET A 474 -4.03 -14.50 -16.34
C MET A 474 -3.66 -15.54 -15.29
N LEU A 475 -4.62 -16.33 -14.79
CA LEU A 475 -4.40 -17.36 -13.79
C LEU A 475 -3.58 -18.57 -14.31
N ALA A 476 -3.49 -18.75 -15.63
CA ALA A 476 -2.67 -19.83 -16.20
C ALA A 476 -1.17 -19.64 -15.87
N PHE A 477 -0.72 -18.40 -15.80
CA PHE A 477 0.67 -18.08 -15.53
C PHE A 477 0.93 -17.98 -14.01
N PRO A 478 1.89 -18.74 -13.47
CA PRO A 478 2.24 -18.72 -12.05
C PRO A 478 3.13 -17.52 -11.69
N VAL A 479 2.68 -16.32 -12.02
CA VAL A 479 3.37 -15.04 -11.77
C VAL A 479 2.39 -14.01 -11.29
N HIS A 480 2.90 -12.93 -10.72
CA HIS A 480 2.06 -11.81 -10.28
C HIS A 480 1.17 -11.28 -11.43
N PRO A 481 -0.08 -10.86 -11.18
CA PRO A 481 -1.04 -10.45 -12.21
C PRO A 481 -0.50 -9.45 -13.25
N ARG A 482 0.40 -8.54 -12.87
CA ARG A 482 1.06 -7.61 -13.80
C ARG A 482 1.82 -8.34 -14.92
N TYR A 483 2.63 -9.34 -14.54
CA TYR A 483 3.38 -10.13 -15.53
C TYR A 483 2.46 -10.99 -16.39
N SER A 484 1.42 -11.60 -15.78
CA SER A 484 0.42 -12.35 -16.55
C SER A 484 -0.28 -11.48 -17.60
N ARG A 485 -0.60 -10.23 -17.24
CA ARG A 485 -1.22 -9.27 -18.18
C ARG A 485 -0.27 -8.89 -19.31
N MET A 486 1.01 -8.64 -19.00
CA MET A 486 2.07 -8.38 -19.97
C MET A 486 2.21 -9.56 -20.96
N LEU A 487 2.26 -10.80 -20.46
CA LEU A 487 2.40 -12.01 -21.28
C LEU A 487 1.22 -12.19 -22.24
N LEU A 488 -0.01 -11.93 -21.79
CA LEU A 488 -1.19 -12.00 -22.64
C LEU A 488 -1.22 -10.88 -23.68
N ALA A 489 -0.79 -9.67 -23.35
CA ALA A 489 -0.68 -8.57 -24.31
C ALA A 489 0.35 -8.87 -25.40
N ALA A 490 1.40 -9.60 -25.08
CA ALA A 490 2.47 -9.91 -26.02
C ALA A 490 2.02 -10.71 -27.26
N GLN A 491 0.86 -11.37 -27.21
CA GLN A 491 0.25 -12.02 -28.38
C GLN A 491 -0.17 -11.01 -29.45
N GLU A 492 -0.67 -9.85 -29.07
CA GLU A 492 -1.14 -8.79 -29.98
C GLU A 492 0.03 -8.09 -30.69
N TYR A 493 1.22 -8.18 -30.11
CA TYR A 493 2.43 -7.52 -30.59
C TYR A 493 3.49 -8.52 -31.10
N ASP A 494 3.15 -9.79 -31.28
CA ASP A 494 4.05 -10.84 -31.79
C ASP A 494 5.38 -11.00 -31.01
N CYS A 495 5.36 -10.72 -29.69
CA CYS A 495 6.55 -10.70 -28.84
C CYS A 495 6.47 -11.61 -27.61
N VAL A 496 5.65 -12.66 -27.65
CA VAL A 496 5.43 -13.60 -26.53
C VAL A 496 6.74 -14.21 -26.01
N HIS A 497 7.65 -14.59 -26.91
CA HIS A 497 8.95 -15.15 -26.50
C HIS A 497 9.75 -14.17 -25.63
N GLN A 498 9.84 -12.92 -26.06
CA GLN A 498 10.61 -11.88 -25.34
C GLN A 498 9.91 -11.50 -24.02
N ALA A 499 8.58 -11.43 -24.01
CA ALA A 499 7.82 -11.18 -22.77
C ALA A 499 8.00 -12.32 -21.76
N CYS A 500 8.06 -13.59 -22.22
CA CYS A 500 8.39 -14.73 -21.37
C CYS A 500 9.82 -14.63 -20.80
N LEU A 501 10.78 -14.14 -21.59
CA LEU A 501 12.14 -13.90 -21.12
C LEU A 501 12.18 -12.79 -20.06
N VAL A 502 11.48 -11.68 -20.28
CA VAL A 502 11.34 -10.60 -19.27
C VAL A 502 10.75 -11.15 -17.97
N ALA A 503 9.68 -11.93 -18.06
CA ALA A 503 9.10 -12.57 -16.88
C ALA A 503 10.09 -13.52 -16.18
N ALA A 504 10.84 -14.32 -16.92
CA ALA A 504 11.82 -15.26 -16.36
C ALA A 504 12.99 -14.54 -15.66
N LEU A 505 13.45 -13.43 -16.22
CA LEU A 505 14.54 -12.61 -15.65
C LEU A 505 14.20 -11.98 -14.30
N THR A 506 12.92 -11.82 -13.99
CA THR A 506 12.44 -11.15 -12.78
C THR A 506 11.95 -12.07 -11.67
N GLN A 507 11.93 -13.40 -11.88
CA GLN A 507 11.44 -14.35 -10.86
C GLN A 507 12.50 -14.80 -9.85
N GLY A 508 13.74 -14.41 -10.03
CA GLY A 508 14.87 -14.79 -9.19
C GLY A 508 15.62 -13.62 -8.59
N ARG A 509 16.87 -13.87 -8.20
CA ARG A 509 17.80 -12.80 -7.81
C ARG A 509 18.16 -11.92 -8.99
N ASP A 510 18.63 -10.71 -8.68
CA ASP A 510 19.21 -9.82 -9.69
C ASP A 510 20.26 -10.57 -10.52
N LEU A 511 20.08 -10.52 -11.84
CA LEU A 511 21.03 -11.10 -12.78
C LEU A 511 22.37 -10.38 -12.76
N LEU A 512 22.32 -9.05 -12.61
CA LEU A 512 23.50 -8.20 -12.57
C LEU A 512 23.81 -7.82 -11.12
N LEU A 513 25.08 -7.98 -10.73
CA LEU A 513 25.59 -7.57 -9.44
C LEU A 513 25.54 -6.03 -9.33
N ARG A 514 25.04 -5.53 -8.21
CA ARG A 514 25.06 -4.10 -7.86
C ARG A 514 26.43 -3.73 -7.28
N ASN A 515 26.75 -2.45 -7.32
CA ASN A 515 28.00 -1.92 -6.75
C ASN A 515 29.27 -2.62 -7.28
N VAL A 516 29.34 -2.82 -8.59
CA VAL A 516 30.54 -3.32 -9.25
C VAL A 516 31.58 -2.21 -9.41
N GLY A 517 32.84 -2.57 -9.59
CA GLY A 517 33.91 -1.60 -9.85
C GLY A 517 33.70 -0.85 -11.17
N ARG A 518 34.21 0.39 -11.27
CA ARG A 518 34.06 1.27 -12.45
C ARG A 518 34.47 0.61 -13.77
N GLU A 519 35.47 -0.26 -13.76
CA GLU A 519 35.92 -0.99 -14.94
C GLU A 519 34.83 -1.94 -15.47
N VAL A 520 34.16 -2.66 -14.57
CA VAL A 520 33.05 -3.57 -14.93
C VAL A 520 31.85 -2.77 -15.42
N GLU A 521 31.59 -1.62 -14.80
CA GLU A 521 30.50 -0.72 -15.18
C GLU A 521 30.71 -0.15 -16.58
N SER A 522 31.90 0.32 -16.89
CA SER A 522 32.27 0.80 -18.24
C SER A 522 32.10 -0.29 -19.31
N VAL A 523 32.58 -1.51 -19.04
CA VAL A 523 32.46 -2.62 -20.00
C VAL A 523 31.00 -3.03 -20.21
N ARG A 524 30.15 -2.92 -19.14
CA ARG A 524 28.70 -3.13 -19.27
C ARG A 524 28.04 -2.08 -20.17
N GLU A 525 28.39 -0.81 -19.97
CA GLU A 525 27.89 0.31 -20.76
C GLU A 525 28.21 0.12 -22.24
N ASP A 526 29.47 -0.21 -22.55
CA ASP A 526 29.90 -0.45 -23.93
C ASP A 526 29.18 -1.61 -24.61
N LEU A 527 28.90 -2.70 -23.87
CA LEU A 527 28.32 -3.92 -24.45
C LEU A 527 26.79 -3.96 -24.43
N PHE A 528 26.16 -3.34 -23.43
CA PHE A 528 24.73 -3.53 -23.17
C PHE A 528 23.89 -2.26 -23.30
N ASP A 529 24.50 -1.06 -23.20
CA ASP A 529 23.75 0.18 -23.02
C ASP A 529 23.50 0.97 -24.30
N ASP A 530 24.07 0.55 -25.43
CA ASP A 530 23.93 1.28 -26.69
C ASP A 530 22.45 1.42 -27.09
N LYS A 531 21.94 2.65 -26.97
CA LYS A 531 20.54 3.06 -27.31
C LYS A 531 19.45 2.31 -26.55
N ALA A 532 19.71 1.75 -25.37
CA ALA A 532 18.70 1.04 -24.61
C ALA A 532 17.60 2.00 -24.10
N SER A 533 16.34 1.65 -24.39
CA SER A 533 15.13 2.35 -23.91
C SER A 533 14.51 1.70 -22.67
N SER A 534 15.09 0.60 -22.21
CA SER A 534 14.59 -0.18 -21.08
C SER A 534 15.71 -0.91 -20.37
N ASP A 535 15.63 -0.97 -19.03
CA ASP A 535 16.52 -1.78 -18.20
C ASP A 535 16.41 -3.27 -18.54
N PHE A 536 15.27 -3.72 -19.08
CA PHE A 536 15.09 -5.11 -19.51
C PHE A 536 15.97 -5.47 -20.70
N TRP A 537 16.28 -4.53 -21.58
CA TRP A 537 17.22 -4.78 -22.69
C TRP A 537 18.60 -5.14 -22.17
N ILE A 538 19.04 -4.45 -21.11
CA ILE A 538 20.31 -4.73 -20.46
C ILE A 538 20.32 -6.13 -19.88
N LEU A 539 19.25 -6.53 -19.18
CA LEU A 539 19.14 -7.86 -18.60
C LEU A 539 19.09 -8.96 -19.68
N MET A 540 18.33 -8.74 -20.76
CA MET A 540 18.25 -9.69 -21.86
C MET A 540 19.59 -9.88 -22.58
N ARG A 541 20.31 -8.77 -22.86
CA ARG A 541 21.66 -8.80 -23.46
C ARG A 541 22.67 -9.48 -22.54
N ALA A 542 22.63 -9.18 -21.24
CA ALA A 542 23.49 -9.82 -20.24
C ALA A 542 23.22 -11.34 -20.14
N TRP A 543 21.95 -11.74 -20.17
CA TRP A 543 21.60 -13.16 -20.16
C TRP A 543 22.05 -13.87 -21.43
N ASN A 544 21.82 -13.29 -22.61
CA ASN A 544 22.28 -13.82 -23.90
C ASN A 544 23.81 -13.95 -23.94
N TYR A 545 24.54 -12.95 -23.40
CA TYR A 545 25.98 -13.05 -23.26
C TYR A 545 26.39 -14.24 -22.39
N ALA A 546 25.77 -14.41 -21.23
CA ALA A 546 26.04 -15.56 -20.35
C ALA A 546 25.72 -16.89 -21.03
N LEU A 547 24.60 -17.00 -21.74
CA LEU A 547 24.19 -18.18 -22.50
C LEU A 547 25.22 -18.54 -23.58
N ASN A 548 25.63 -17.57 -24.41
CA ASN A 548 26.62 -17.74 -25.47
C ASN A 548 28.00 -18.18 -24.94
N ASN A 549 28.31 -17.78 -23.71
CA ASN A 549 29.53 -18.19 -23.00
C ASN A 549 29.31 -19.41 -22.07
N GLN A 550 28.21 -20.17 -22.27
CA GLN A 550 27.91 -21.38 -21.51
C GLN A 550 27.90 -21.18 -19.99
N PHE A 551 27.54 -20.00 -19.55
CA PHE A 551 27.50 -19.59 -18.13
C PHE A 551 28.82 -19.79 -17.37
N ARG A 552 29.96 -19.69 -18.05
CA ARG A 552 31.29 -19.82 -17.42
C ARG A 552 31.50 -18.70 -16.40
N LEU A 553 31.99 -19.06 -15.23
CA LEU A 553 32.17 -18.14 -14.10
C LEU A 553 33.12 -16.98 -14.43
N ASP A 554 34.20 -17.24 -15.17
CA ASP A 554 35.18 -16.24 -15.59
C ASP A 554 34.56 -15.19 -16.54
N ALA A 555 33.78 -15.65 -17.52
CA ALA A 555 33.07 -14.75 -18.44
C ALA A 555 31.99 -13.92 -17.73
N CYS A 556 31.16 -14.56 -16.88
CA CYS A 556 30.13 -13.88 -16.12
C CYS A 556 30.72 -12.82 -15.15
N ARG A 557 31.85 -13.17 -14.46
CA ARG A 557 32.47 -12.28 -13.48
C ARG A 557 33.00 -10.99 -14.12
N LYS A 558 33.53 -11.05 -15.35
CA LYS A 558 34.01 -9.86 -16.10
C LYS A 558 32.96 -8.80 -16.27
N LEU A 559 31.69 -9.20 -16.39
CA LEU A 559 30.55 -8.30 -16.54
C LEU A 559 29.69 -8.20 -15.29
N GLY A 560 30.15 -8.76 -14.16
CA GLY A 560 29.38 -8.81 -12.92
C GLY A 560 28.02 -9.49 -13.08
N ILE A 561 27.92 -10.52 -13.94
CA ILE A 561 26.73 -11.35 -14.11
C ILE A 561 26.74 -12.47 -13.06
N HIS A 562 25.63 -12.68 -12.38
CA HIS A 562 25.48 -13.78 -11.43
C HIS A 562 25.23 -15.09 -12.18
N ALA A 563 26.29 -15.89 -12.40
CA ALA A 563 26.23 -17.08 -13.25
C ALA A 563 25.18 -18.13 -12.83
N VAL A 564 24.95 -18.29 -11.52
CA VAL A 564 23.92 -19.23 -11.00
C VAL A 564 22.53 -18.75 -11.37
N THR A 565 22.23 -17.46 -11.16
CA THR A 565 20.95 -16.86 -11.57
C THR A 565 20.77 -16.96 -13.08
N ALA A 566 21.80 -16.67 -13.87
CA ALA A 566 21.73 -16.74 -15.33
C ALA A 566 21.35 -18.16 -15.82
N ARG A 567 21.86 -19.21 -15.18
CA ARG A 567 21.50 -20.62 -15.50
C ARG A 567 20.05 -20.94 -15.15
N GLN A 568 19.49 -20.33 -14.12
CA GLN A 568 18.11 -20.59 -13.67
C GLN A 568 17.07 -19.96 -14.58
N VAL A 569 17.42 -18.92 -15.33
CA VAL A 569 16.50 -18.23 -16.25
C VAL A 569 16.04 -19.15 -17.39
N GLY A 570 16.93 -19.96 -17.97
CA GLY A 570 16.60 -20.83 -19.09
C GLY A 570 15.44 -21.80 -18.81
N PRO A 571 15.50 -22.62 -17.75
CA PRO A 571 14.39 -23.50 -17.36
C PRO A 571 13.08 -22.77 -17.07
N LEU A 572 13.14 -21.56 -16.50
CA LEU A 572 11.96 -20.72 -16.25
C LEU A 572 11.34 -20.21 -17.56
N LEU A 573 12.18 -19.76 -18.49
CA LEU A 573 11.75 -19.32 -19.82
C LEU A 573 11.02 -20.46 -20.53
N GLU A 574 11.62 -21.65 -20.59
CA GLU A 574 11.02 -22.84 -21.24
C GLU A 574 9.66 -23.19 -20.63
N GLN A 575 9.53 -23.02 -19.32
CA GLN A 575 8.26 -23.27 -18.64
C GLN A 575 7.21 -22.23 -19.01
N PHE A 576 7.56 -20.93 -19.02
CA PHE A 576 6.61 -19.90 -19.44
C PHE A 576 6.21 -20.06 -20.91
N LEU A 577 7.14 -20.43 -21.78
CA LEU A 577 6.86 -20.74 -23.17
C LEU A 577 5.94 -21.98 -23.32
N ARG A 578 6.07 -22.98 -22.46
CA ARG A 578 5.16 -24.14 -22.44
C ARG A 578 3.75 -23.70 -22.04
N ILE A 579 3.60 -22.95 -20.93
CA ILE A 579 2.30 -22.43 -20.49
C ILE A 579 1.67 -21.55 -21.57
N ALA A 580 2.47 -20.67 -22.19
CA ALA A 580 2.00 -19.81 -23.27
C ALA A 580 1.47 -20.64 -24.48
N ARG A 581 2.16 -21.73 -24.83
CA ARG A 581 1.68 -22.68 -25.89
C ARG A 581 0.39 -23.38 -25.48
N ASP A 582 0.27 -23.80 -24.24
CA ASP A 582 -0.95 -24.44 -23.70
C ASP A 582 -2.14 -23.45 -23.78
N GLU A 583 -1.87 -22.16 -23.53
CA GLU A 583 -2.85 -21.07 -23.71
C GLU A 583 -3.01 -20.59 -25.18
N LYS A 584 -2.41 -21.30 -26.14
CA LYS A 584 -2.48 -21.04 -27.59
C LYS A 584 -1.86 -19.70 -28.01
N LEU A 585 -0.85 -19.22 -27.30
CA LEU A 585 -0.07 -18.06 -27.69
C LEU A 585 1.05 -18.46 -28.65
N ASP A 586 1.41 -17.58 -29.61
CA ASP A 586 2.51 -17.82 -30.54
C ASP A 586 3.86 -17.56 -29.85
N THR A 587 4.61 -18.63 -29.56
CA THR A 587 5.88 -18.59 -28.83
C THR A 587 7.12 -18.58 -29.72
N GLN A 588 6.96 -18.46 -31.05
CA GLN A 588 8.09 -18.46 -31.96
C GLN A 588 9.01 -17.26 -31.69
N PRO A 589 10.32 -17.46 -31.60
CA PRO A 589 11.26 -16.36 -31.47
C PRO A 589 11.26 -15.56 -32.79
N ARG A 590 10.97 -14.29 -32.70
CA ARG A 590 10.97 -13.35 -33.82
C ARG A 590 11.84 -12.16 -33.52
N GLU A 591 12.38 -11.53 -34.54
CA GLU A 591 12.98 -10.22 -34.40
C GLU A 591 11.84 -9.19 -34.25
N ILE A 592 11.82 -8.42 -33.18
CA ILE A 592 10.76 -7.48 -32.86
C ILE A 592 11.31 -6.07 -32.78
N LYS A 593 10.43 -5.08 -33.02
CA LYS A 593 10.72 -3.68 -32.70
C LYS A 593 10.64 -3.51 -31.17
N ASP A 594 11.53 -2.69 -30.63
CA ASP A 594 11.54 -2.38 -29.18
C ASP A 594 10.18 -1.89 -28.67
N GLU A 595 9.48 -1.08 -29.49
CA GLU A 595 8.14 -0.57 -29.21
C GLU A 595 7.12 -1.67 -28.83
N ALA A 596 7.15 -2.80 -29.51
CA ALA A 596 6.22 -3.90 -29.27
C ALA A 596 6.29 -4.41 -27.82
N LEU A 597 7.51 -4.68 -27.33
CA LEU A 597 7.72 -5.16 -25.96
C LEU A 597 7.52 -4.04 -24.93
N GLN A 598 7.86 -2.78 -25.26
CA GLN A 598 7.61 -1.63 -24.39
C GLN A 598 6.11 -1.43 -24.15
N LYS A 599 5.26 -1.56 -25.18
CA LYS A 599 3.80 -1.52 -25.07
C LYS A 599 3.28 -2.66 -24.20
N CYS A 600 3.82 -3.88 -24.34
CA CYS A 600 3.44 -5.00 -23.46
C CYS A 600 3.79 -4.75 -22.00
N ILE A 601 4.99 -4.21 -21.73
CA ILE A 601 5.41 -3.82 -20.37
C ILE A 601 4.48 -2.73 -19.84
N LEU A 602 4.16 -1.71 -20.63
CA LEU A 602 3.22 -0.65 -20.26
C LEU A 602 1.85 -1.22 -19.89
N ILE A 603 1.30 -2.16 -20.69
CA ILE A 603 0.00 -2.79 -20.41
C ILE A 603 0.05 -3.59 -19.09
N GLY A 604 1.14 -4.29 -18.83
CA GLY A 604 1.31 -5.07 -17.59
C GLY A 604 1.52 -4.24 -16.33
N PHE A 605 2.08 -3.06 -16.47
CA PHE A 605 2.48 -2.21 -15.34
C PHE A 605 1.89 -0.80 -15.43
N SER A 606 0.71 -0.65 -16.00
CA SER A 606 0.06 0.63 -16.23
C SER A 606 -0.20 1.44 -14.95
N ASP A 607 -0.33 0.77 -13.80
CA ASP A 607 -0.44 1.37 -12.46
C ASP A 607 0.89 1.93 -11.93
N ARG A 608 1.98 1.83 -12.72
CA ARG A 608 3.33 2.27 -12.37
C ARG A 608 3.95 3.19 -13.42
N VAL A 609 3.11 3.85 -14.20
CA VAL A 609 3.53 4.93 -15.09
C VAL A 609 4.05 6.10 -14.25
N ALA A 610 5.21 6.60 -14.62
CA ALA A 610 5.91 7.65 -13.90
C ALA A 610 6.46 8.71 -14.85
N ARG A 611 6.66 9.91 -14.30
CA ARG A 611 7.28 11.04 -14.98
C ARG A 611 8.40 11.61 -14.13
N ARG A 612 9.55 11.93 -14.74
CA ARG A 612 10.59 12.71 -14.08
C ARG A 612 10.12 14.15 -13.87
N LEU A 613 10.37 14.70 -12.69
CA LEU A 613 9.98 16.06 -12.35
C LEU A 613 10.86 17.11 -13.02
N ASP A 614 12.13 16.78 -13.25
CA ASP A 614 13.10 17.63 -13.93
C ASP A 614 14.25 16.79 -14.54
N GLN A 615 15.02 17.41 -15.45
CA GLN A 615 16.14 16.73 -16.10
C GLN A 615 17.41 16.64 -15.22
N GLY A 616 17.49 17.45 -14.18
CA GLY A 616 18.66 17.52 -13.30
C GLY A 616 18.62 16.57 -12.12
N THR A 617 17.45 15.99 -11.80
CA THR A 617 17.29 15.06 -10.68
C THR A 617 16.63 13.74 -11.13
N LEU A 618 16.77 12.74 -10.28
CA LEU A 618 16.09 11.44 -10.47
C LEU A 618 14.73 11.39 -9.77
N ARG A 619 14.22 12.53 -9.29
CA ARG A 619 12.91 12.61 -8.64
C ARG A 619 11.80 12.39 -9.65
N CYS A 620 10.85 11.57 -9.29
CA CYS A 620 9.74 11.17 -10.14
C CYS A 620 8.41 11.24 -9.40
N GLU A 621 7.35 11.46 -10.18
CA GLU A 621 5.96 11.34 -9.77
C GLU A 621 5.32 10.18 -10.54
N LEU A 622 4.59 9.33 -9.83
CA LEU A 622 3.84 8.22 -10.39
C LEU A 622 2.35 8.54 -10.43
N VAL A 623 1.62 7.73 -11.19
CA VAL A 623 0.15 7.63 -11.10
C VAL A 623 -0.31 7.47 -9.64
N HIS A 624 -1.53 7.90 -9.34
CA HIS A 624 -2.10 7.91 -7.98
C HIS A 624 -1.31 8.79 -6.99
N ASN A 625 -0.70 9.90 -7.47
CA ASN A 625 0.03 10.91 -6.68
C ASN A 625 1.19 10.38 -5.82
N ARG A 626 1.79 9.24 -6.20
CA ARG A 626 2.96 8.67 -5.52
C ARG A 626 4.24 9.34 -6.01
N ARG A 627 5.26 9.42 -5.15
CA ARG A 627 6.56 10.03 -5.46
C ARG A 627 7.71 9.12 -5.08
N GLY A 628 8.83 9.23 -5.79
CA GLY A 628 10.04 8.49 -5.50
C GLY A 628 11.21 8.94 -6.37
N VAL A 629 12.24 8.11 -6.42
CA VAL A 629 13.50 8.38 -7.12
C VAL A 629 13.81 7.25 -8.08
N LEU A 630 14.13 7.55 -9.33
CA LEU A 630 14.59 6.56 -10.30
C LEU A 630 15.96 6.02 -9.86
N ALA A 631 16.17 4.71 -10.01
CA ALA A 631 17.44 4.06 -9.70
C ALA A 631 18.57 4.65 -10.54
N ARG A 632 19.73 4.88 -9.91
CA ARG A 632 20.90 5.50 -10.58
C ARG A 632 21.44 4.65 -11.71
N GLU A 633 21.34 3.34 -11.58
CA GLU A 633 21.75 2.34 -12.57
C GLU A 633 20.82 2.24 -13.77
N SER A 634 19.61 2.82 -13.71
CA SER A 634 18.65 2.76 -14.81
C SER A 634 19.13 3.52 -16.05
N VAL A 635 19.00 2.88 -17.21
CA VAL A 635 19.33 3.52 -18.51
C VAL A 635 18.37 4.64 -18.87
N VAL A 636 17.13 4.61 -18.37
CA VAL A 636 16.12 5.65 -18.59
C VAL A 636 16.49 6.97 -17.90
N GLY A 637 17.26 6.90 -16.80
CA GLY A 637 17.72 8.08 -16.06
C GLY A 637 18.92 8.79 -16.66
N ARG A 638 19.64 8.15 -17.59
CA ARG A 638 20.86 8.67 -18.19
C ARG A 638 20.50 9.68 -19.28
N SER A 639 20.99 10.92 -19.14
CA SER A 639 20.80 11.96 -20.16
C SER A 639 21.43 11.49 -21.46
N ARG A 640 20.64 11.23 -22.49
CA ARG A 640 21.16 11.04 -23.84
C ARG A 640 21.78 12.36 -24.28
N GLY A 641 23.10 12.40 -24.45
CA GLY A 641 23.81 13.47 -25.10
C GLY A 641 23.44 13.58 -26.58
N HIS A 642 22.20 13.99 -26.85
CA HIS A 642 21.86 14.55 -28.15
C HIS A 642 22.12 16.04 -28.05
N GLU A 643 23.32 16.47 -28.56
CA GLU A 643 23.52 17.79 -29.10
C GLU A 643 22.50 18.03 -30.24
N THR A 644 21.29 18.34 -29.87
CA THR A 644 20.47 19.16 -30.75
C THR A 644 20.83 20.59 -30.41
N HIS A 645 21.55 21.24 -31.32
CA HIS A 645 21.76 22.69 -31.38
C HIS A 645 20.39 23.40 -31.30
N PHE A 646 19.89 23.64 -30.12
CA PHE A 646 18.86 24.63 -29.88
C PHE A 646 19.55 25.98 -29.72
N LYS A 647 19.47 26.77 -30.78
CA LYS A 647 19.85 28.20 -30.77
C LYS A 647 19.10 28.87 -29.61
N THR A 648 19.89 29.51 -28.75
CA THR A 648 19.46 30.43 -27.70
C THR A 648 18.46 31.45 -28.25
N GLY A 649 17.22 31.40 -27.80
CA GLY A 649 16.20 32.39 -28.06
C GLY A 649 15.29 32.52 -26.86
N ASN A 650 15.32 33.67 -26.20
CA ASN A 650 14.44 34.25 -25.21
C ASN A 650 14.23 33.55 -23.85
N LYS A 651 14.76 34.18 -22.81
CA LYS A 651 14.63 33.87 -21.37
C LYS A 651 13.25 34.20 -20.73
N SER A 652 12.11 33.92 -21.36
CA SER A 652 10.81 34.28 -20.79
C SER A 652 9.68 33.23 -20.98
N GLU A 653 9.99 32.01 -21.42
CA GLU A 653 8.97 30.96 -21.42
C GLU A 653 9.15 30.04 -20.20
N PRO A 654 8.03 29.73 -19.47
CA PRO A 654 8.07 28.70 -18.44
C PRO A 654 8.47 27.37 -19.08
N PRO A 655 9.15 26.47 -18.34
CA PRO A 655 9.60 25.21 -18.91
C PRO A 655 8.43 24.46 -19.52
N HIS A 656 8.52 24.20 -20.82
CA HIS A 656 7.54 23.37 -21.53
C HIS A 656 7.47 22.02 -20.82
N VAL A 657 6.28 21.63 -20.34
CA VAL A 657 6.01 20.36 -19.66
C VAL A 657 6.29 19.14 -20.55
N GLY A 658 6.60 19.36 -21.84
CA GLY A 658 6.88 18.33 -22.83
C GLY A 658 8.28 17.70 -22.82
N SER A 659 9.21 18.09 -21.92
CA SER A 659 10.58 17.55 -21.87
C SER A 659 10.84 16.52 -20.77
N CYS A 660 9.84 16.16 -19.97
CA CYS A 660 9.99 15.15 -18.94
C CYS A 660 9.76 13.76 -19.50
N GLU A 661 10.78 12.90 -19.45
CA GLU A 661 10.70 11.51 -19.89
C GLU A 661 9.66 10.75 -19.07
N LEU A 662 8.69 10.15 -19.76
CA LEU A 662 7.74 9.22 -19.21
C LEU A 662 8.34 7.81 -19.25
N PHE A 663 8.10 7.05 -18.20
CA PHE A 663 8.52 5.66 -18.11
C PHE A 663 7.55 4.82 -17.27
N VAL A 664 7.69 3.53 -17.37
CA VAL A 664 7.03 2.54 -16.52
C VAL A 664 8.08 1.87 -15.64
N ALA A 665 7.83 1.75 -14.33
CA ALA A 665 8.71 1.05 -13.39
C ALA A 665 8.14 -0.33 -13.06
N ALA A 666 8.78 -1.41 -13.53
CA ALA A 666 8.32 -2.76 -13.19
C ALA A 666 8.58 -3.12 -11.72
N GLU A 667 9.50 -2.45 -11.06
CA GLU A 667 9.85 -2.67 -9.67
C GLU A 667 9.87 -1.36 -8.87
N VAL A 668 9.25 -1.41 -7.70
CA VAL A 668 9.23 -0.33 -6.72
C VAL A 668 9.75 -0.89 -5.40
N ARG A 669 10.77 -0.26 -4.82
CA ARG A 669 11.41 -0.70 -3.57
C ARG A 669 11.54 0.45 -2.60
N GLU A 670 11.58 0.13 -1.31
CA GLU A 670 12.02 1.04 -0.26
C GLU A 670 13.44 0.71 0.17
N ILE A 671 14.20 1.75 0.44
CA ILE A 671 15.49 1.62 1.09
C ILE A 671 15.45 2.42 2.38
N GLU A 672 15.66 1.74 3.50
CA GLU A 672 15.85 2.38 4.79
C GLU A 672 17.18 3.14 4.80
N GLY A 673 17.09 4.45 5.05
CA GLY A 673 18.20 5.34 5.30
C GLY A 673 17.86 6.30 6.43
N ARG A 674 18.46 7.48 6.48
CA ARG A 674 18.01 8.54 7.40
C ARG A 674 16.58 9.00 7.11
N GLU A 675 16.14 8.82 5.87
CA GLU A 675 14.75 8.98 5.40
C GLU A 675 14.42 7.75 4.55
N VAL A 676 13.16 7.30 4.59
CA VAL A 676 12.67 6.21 3.76
C VAL A 676 12.53 6.72 2.33
N ASN A 677 13.33 6.17 1.40
CA ASN A 677 13.28 6.54 -0.01
C ASN A 677 12.64 5.44 -0.84
N THR A 678 11.59 5.80 -1.60
CA THR A 678 11.00 4.92 -2.62
C THR A 678 11.86 4.98 -3.88
N ILE A 679 12.37 3.84 -4.33
CA ILE A 679 13.20 3.72 -5.54
C ILE A 679 12.44 2.97 -6.62
N PHE A 680 12.44 3.55 -7.83
CA PHE A 680 11.89 2.95 -9.04
C PHE A 680 13.00 2.30 -9.84
N SER A 681 12.88 1.02 -10.14
CA SER A 681 13.85 0.24 -10.91
C SER A 681 13.17 -0.62 -11.99
N LEU A 682 13.96 -1.23 -12.85
CA LEU A 682 13.48 -1.91 -14.05
C LEU A 682 12.57 -0.99 -14.88
N ALA A 683 13.09 0.20 -15.16
CA ALA A 683 12.36 1.23 -15.89
C ALA A 683 12.38 0.97 -17.41
N THR A 684 11.29 1.33 -18.05
CA THR A 684 11.08 1.26 -19.50
C THR A 684 10.52 2.58 -19.99
N ALA A 685 11.20 3.27 -20.89
CA ALA A 685 10.72 4.51 -21.49
C ALA A 685 9.43 4.27 -22.29
N ILE A 686 8.48 5.21 -22.23
CA ILE A 686 7.22 5.14 -22.95
C ILE A 686 6.92 6.48 -23.62
N GLU A 687 6.10 6.42 -24.67
CA GLU A 687 5.63 7.61 -25.38
C GLU A 687 4.22 8.01 -24.90
N PRO A 688 3.92 9.32 -24.77
CA PRO A 688 2.61 9.80 -24.34
C PRO A 688 1.46 9.31 -25.25
N GLU A 689 1.75 9.10 -26.54
CA GLU A 689 0.81 8.63 -27.55
C GLU A 689 0.31 7.22 -27.24
N TRP A 690 1.15 6.36 -26.69
CA TRP A 690 0.77 5.00 -26.30
C TRP A 690 -0.25 4.98 -25.16
N LEU A 691 -0.20 5.97 -24.26
CA LEU A 691 -1.24 6.09 -23.22
C LEU A 691 -2.60 6.45 -23.83
N ARG A 692 -2.63 7.26 -24.91
CA ARG A 692 -3.86 7.59 -25.62
C ARG A 692 -4.40 6.41 -26.43
N GLU A 693 -3.49 5.62 -27.01
CA GLU A 693 -3.83 4.44 -27.79
C GLU A 693 -4.38 3.30 -26.91
N LEU A 694 -3.70 3.02 -25.78
CA LEU A 694 -3.95 1.83 -24.97
C LEU A 694 -4.96 2.05 -23.84
N PHE A 695 -5.10 3.28 -23.35
CA PHE A 695 -5.91 3.63 -22.18
C PHE A 695 -6.71 4.93 -22.40
N PRO A 696 -7.52 5.02 -23.47
CA PRO A 696 -8.24 6.27 -23.76
C PRO A 696 -9.21 6.68 -22.64
N ASP A 697 -9.82 5.72 -21.96
CA ASP A 697 -10.78 5.98 -20.87
C ASP A 697 -10.14 6.47 -19.56
N ASP A 698 -8.84 6.28 -19.40
CA ASP A 698 -8.09 6.68 -18.21
C ASP A 698 -7.46 8.07 -18.35
N LEU A 699 -7.63 8.70 -19.52
CA LEU A 699 -7.17 10.06 -19.78
C LEU A 699 -8.28 11.06 -19.49
N LYS A 700 -7.97 12.04 -18.65
CA LYS A 700 -8.87 13.16 -18.35
C LYS A 700 -8.22 14.47 -18.76
N SER A 701 -8.99 15.30 -19.48
CA SER A 701 -8.63 16.69 -19.73
C SER A 701 -9.38 17.56 -18.73
N GLU A 702 -8.65 18.31 -17.93
CA GLU A 702 -9.18 19.19 -16.91
C GLU A 702 -8.60 20.59 -17.09
N LEU A 703 -9.47 21.59 -17.01
CA LEU A 703 -9.04 22.97 -17.01
C LEU A 703 -8.63 23.35 -15.58
N HIS A 704 -7.35 23.54 -15.37
CA HIS A 704 -6.80 24.03 -14.10
C HIS A 704 -6.64 25.55 -14.16
N VAL A 705 -7.33 26.26 -13.27
CA VAL A 705 -7.26 27.71 -13.16
C VAL A 705 -6.75 28.07 -11.77
N GLN A 706 -5.70 28.85 -11.71
CA GLN A 706 -5.09 29.26 -10.43
C GLN A 706 -4.68 30.73 -10.43
N PHE A 707 -4.65 31.33 -9.26
CA PHE A 707 -4.11 32.67 -9.07
C PHE A 707 -2.61 32.59 -8.74
N ASP A 708 -1.81 33.28 -9.54
CA ASP A 708 -0.36 33.42 -9.28
C ASP A 708 -0.11 34.69 -8.43
N ALA A 709 0.27 34.48 -7.18
CA ALA A 709 0.50 35.53 -6.22
C ALA A 709 1.68 36.45 -6.58
N GLN A 710 2.68 35.95 -7.33
CA GLN A 710 3.84 36.78 -7.74
C GLN A 710 3.46 37.78 -8.83
N SER A 711 2.85 37.29 -9.90
CA SER A 711 2.41 38.16 -11.01
C SER A 711 1.07 38.83 -10.76
N LYS A 712 0.36 38.45 -9.69
CA LYS A 712 -1.02 38.86 -9.37
C LYS A 712 -1.97 38.67 -10.55
N ARG A 713 -1.82 37.56 -11.25
CA ARG A 713 -2.58 37.20 -12.45
C ARG A 713 -3.17 35.81 -12.34
N VAL A 714 -4.37 35.63 -12.89
CA VAL A 714 -4.96 34.31 -13.05
C VAL A 714 -4.34 33.63 -14.27
N GLN A 715 -3.91 32.41 -14.08
CA GLN A 715 -3.37 31.55 -15.12
C GLN A 715 -4.29 30.36 -15.30
N ALA A 716 -4.50 29.93 -16.53
CA ALA A 716 -5.25 28.74 -16.85
C ALA A 716 -4.40 27.82 -17.73
N ALA A 717 -4.50 26.53 -17.45
CA ALA A 717 -3.89 25.49 -18.27
C ALA A 717 -4.83 24.31 -18.42
N GLU A 718 -4.98 23.82 -19.62
CA GLU A 718 -5.61 22.54 -19.90
C GLU A 718 -4.60 21.45 -19.55
N LEU A 719 -4.89 20.68 -18.49
CA LEU A 719 -4.09 19.57 -18.02
C LEU A 719 -4.66 18.26 -18.56
N VAL A 720 -3.84 17.51 -19.29
CA VAL A 720 -4.16 16.12 -19.60
C VAL A 720 -3.53 15.24 -18.52
N ARG A 721 -4.35 14.48 -17.81
CA ARG A 721 -3.93 13.58 -16.74
C ARG A 721 -4.22 12.14 -17.09
N PHE A 722 -3.28 11.26 -16.74
CA PHE A 722 -3.45 9.82 -16.76
C PHE A 722 -3.46 9.30 -15.31
N ARG A 723 -4.60 8.83 -14.82
CA ARG A 723 -4.78 8.34 -13.45
C ARG A 723 -4.16 9.26 -12.38
N GLY A 724 -4.41 10.58 -12.52
CA GLY A 724 -3.88 11.60 -11.62
C GLY A 724 -2.52 12.18 -12.04
N LEU A 725 -1.68 11.46 -12.77
CA LEU A 725 -0.39 11.94 -13.26
C LEU A 725 -0.58 12.97 -14.40
N ALA A 726 -0.07 14.18 -14.26
CA ALA A 726 -0.13 15.19 -15.30
C ALA A 726 0.85 14.85 -16.44
N LEU A 727 0.31 14.62 -17.65
CA LEU A 727 1.11 14.31 -18.85
C LEU A 727 1.51 15.58 -19.61
N SER A 728 0.60 16.51 -19.75
CA SER A 728 0.84 17.77 -20.45
C SER A 728 0.03 18.91 -19.83
N ALA A 729 0.53 20.12 -19.97
CA ALA A 729 -0.15 21.35 -19.59
C ALA A 729 -0.09 22.32 -20.78
N LYS A 730 -1.24 22.62 -21.36
CA LYS A 730 -1.37 23.61 -22.41
C LYS A 730 -1.95 24.87 -21.83
N ARG A 731 -1.19 25.98 -21.90
CA ARG A 731 -1.67 27.27 -21.43
C ARG A 731 -2.90 27.71 -22.20
N VAL A 732 -3.93 28.13 -21.48
CA VAL A 732 -5.15 28.75 -22.02
C VAL A 732 -5.07 30.25 -21.69
N ASP A 733 -4.95 31.07 -22.74
CA ASP A 733 -4.87 32.52 -22.58
C ASP A 733 -5.81 33.20 -23.62
N PRO A 734 -6.81 33.95 -23.20
CA PRO A 734 -7.14 34.30 -21.81
C PRO A 734 -7.75 33.14 -21.00
N PRO A 735 -7.62 33.16 -19.65
CA PRO A 735 -8.32 32.21 -18.79
C PRO A 735 -9.85 32.42 -18.88
N PRO A 736 -10.70 31.41 -18.59
CA PRO A 736 -12.15 31.57 -18.56
C PRO A 736 -12.58 32.69 -17.64
N ALA A 737 -13.41 33.58 -18.17
CA ALA A 737 -13.76 34.84 -17.50
C ALA A 737 -14.41 34.65 -16.12
N ASP A 738 -15.33 33.67 -16.01
CA ASP A 738 -16.02 33.38 -14.74
C ASP A 738 -15.07 32.81 -13.67
N ALA A 739 -14.18 31.86 -14.07
CA ALA A 739 -13.22 31.27 -13.14
C ALA A 739 -12.18 32.32 -12.69
N ALA A 740 -11.72 33.16 -13.62
CA ALA A 740 -10.81 34.25 -13.30
C ALA A 740 -11.45 35.25 -12.34
N ALA A 741 -12.73 35.62 -12.59
CA ALA A 741 -13.46 36.54 -11.72
C ALA A 741 -13.62 36.02 -10.29
N ARG A 742 -13.97 34.75 -10.13
CA ARG A 742 -14.09 34.09 -8.81
C ARG A 742 -12.78 34.10 -8.04
N LEU A 743 -11.68 33.68 -8.67
CA LEU A 743 -10.37 33.64 -8.02
C LEU A 743 -9.88 35.05 -7.61
N LEU A 744 -10.09 36.05 -8.46
CA LEU A 744 -9.73 37.43 -8.13
C LEU A 744 -10.60 37.96 -7.00
N ALA A 745 -11.90 37.65 -7.00
CA ALA A 745 -12.83 38.04 -5.93
C ALA A 745 -12.42 37.39 -4.60
N ASP A 746 -12.05 36.12 -4.59
CA ASP A 746 -11.58 35.38 -3.39
C ASP A 746 -10.33 36.05 -2.79
N GLU A 747 -9.39 36.48 -3.63
CA GLU A 747 -8.20 37.20 -3.18
C GLU A 747 -8.52 38.59 -2.59
N ILE A 748 -9.51 39.29 -3.14
CA ILE A 748 -9.97 40.57 -2.65
C ILE A 748 -10.72 40.42 -1.32
N VAL A 749 -11.68 39.50 -1.24
CA VAL A 749 -12.47 39.25 -0.01
C VAL A 749 -11.55 38.78 1.13
N ALA A 750 -10.53 37.99 0.83
CA ALA A 750 -9.52 37.59 1.80
C ALA A 750 -8.54 38.70 2.22
N GLY A 751 -8.67 39.92 1.66
CA GLY A 751 -7.81 41.04 1.98
C GLY A 751 -6.39 40.98 1.42
N ARG A 752 -6.09 39.99 0.56
CA ARG A 752 -4.75 39.84 -0.08
C ARG A 752 -4.57 40.81 -1.26
N LEU A 753 -5.65 41.17 -1.92
CA LEU A 753 -5.66 42.19 -2.95
C LEU A 753 -6.51 43.40 -2.50
N PRO A 754 -5.95 44.61 -2.34
CA PRO A 754 -6.73 45.77 -1.95
C PRO A 754 -7.60 46.27 -3.13
N LEU A 755 -8.78 46.76 -2.80
CA LEU A 755 -9.69 47.40 -3.77
C LEU A 755 -9.78 48.93 -3.41
N PRO A 756 -8.92 49.77 -3.95
CA PRO A 756 -8.79 51.18 -3.50
C PRO A 756 -10.07 51.99 -3.64
N ASN A 757 -10.90 51.73 -4.64
CA ASN A 757 -12.16 52.41 -4.90
C ASN A 757 -13.35 51.91 -4.06
N TRP A 758 -13.12 50.91 -3.18
CA TRP A 758 -14.03 50.55 -2.10
C TRP A 758 -13.71 51.47 -0.89
N ASP A 759 -14.18 52.71 -0.98
CA ASP A 759 -13.81 53.76 -0.08
C ASP A 759 -14.75 53.86 1.15
N HIS A 760 -14.39 54.76 2.08
CA HIS A 760 -15.18 55.03 3.26
C HIS A 760 -16.60 55.58 2.92
N ALA A 761 -16.75 56.25 1.79
CA ALA A 761 -18.06 56.78 1.39
C ALA A 761 -19.02 55.63 0.99
N LEU A 762 -18.45 54.58 0.37
CA LEU A 762 -19.23 53.39 0.03
C LEU A 762 -19.63 52.60 1.28
N GLU A 763 -18.72 52.47 2.24
CA GLU A 763 -19.03 51.81 3.54
C GLU A 763 -20.11 52.60 4.29
N GLN A 764 -20.07 53.92 4.24
CA GLN A 764 -21.13 54.74 4.83
C GLN A 764 -22.49 54.50 4.12
N TRP A 765 -22.49 54.31 2.83
CA TRP A 765 -23.71 54.02 2.07
C TRP A 765 -24.28 52.62 2.44
N LEU A 766 -23.43 51.62 2.55
CA LEU A 766 -23.82 50.26 2.98
C LEU A 766 -24.34 50.25 4.43
N ALA A 767 -23.68 50.97 5.34
CA ALA A 767 -24.12 51.09 6.73
C ALA A 767 -25.52 51.74 6.83
N ARG A 768 -25.82 52.75 5.97
CA ARG A 768 -27.16 53.34 5.86
C ARG A 768 -28.20 52.30 5.43
N LEU A 769 -27.88 51.48 4.43
CA LEU A 769 -28.76 50.43 3.91
C LEU A 769 -29.01 49.36 4.99
N ARG A 770 -27.98 48.86 5.64
CA ARG A 770 -28.08 47.86 6.72
C ARG A 770 -28.96 48.38 7.87
N LEU A 771 -28.75 49.66 8.27
CA LEU A 771 -29.55 50.30 9.31
C LEU A 771 -31.03 50.27 8.96
N LEU A 772 -31.42 50.66 7.74
CA LEU A 772 -32.84 50.70 7.36
C LEU A 772 -33.41 49.27 7.17
N CYS A 773 -32.66 48.32 6.61
CA CYS A 773 -33.12 46.96 6.52
C CYS A 773 -33.43 46.35 7.89
N GLN A 774 -32.61 46.69 8.91
CA GLN A 774 -32.81 46.20 10.27
C GLN A 774 -33.99 46.87 11.00
N LEU A 775 -34.15 48.18 10.85
CA LEU A 775 -35.07 48.97 11.67
C LEU A 775 -36.38 49.33 10.98
N CYS A 776 -36.43 49.30 9.66
CA CYS A 776 -37.59 49.67 8.84
C CYS A 776 -37.89 48.59 7.78
N PRO A 777 -38.22 47.33 8.17
CA PRO A 777 -38.47 46.24 7.24
C PRO A 777 -39.65 46.54 6.29
N GLU A 778 -40.58 47.41 6.65
CA GLU A 778 -41.70 47.85 5.81
C GLU A 778 -41.26 48.59 4.54
N LEU A 779 -40.02 49.10 4.47
CA LEU A 779 -39.46 49.73 3.27
C LEU A 779 -39.07 48.72 2.20
N GLN A 780 -39.08 47.40 2.53
CA GLN A 780 -38.74 46.30 1.62
C GLN A 780 -37.45 46.55 0.83
N LEU A 781 -36.44 47.11 1.50
CA LEU A 781 -35.12 47.28 0.93
C LEU A 781 -34.41 45.89 0.90
N PRO A 782 -33.72 45.52 -0.19
CA PRO A 782 -32.97 44.27 -0.24
C PRO A 782 -31.83 44.34 0.77
N PRO A 783 -31.67 43.31 1.64
CA PRO A 783 -30.55 43.24 2.54
C PRO A 783 -29.23 43.11 1.77
N PHE A 784 -28.13 43.48 2.38
CA PHE A 784 -26.80 43.35 1.86
C PHE A 784 -25.97 42.53 2.84
N ALA A 785 -25.87 41.22 2.57
CA ALA A 785 -25.15 40.26 3.38
C ALA A 785 -23.70 40.06 2.88
N GLU A 786 -22.95 39.24 3.57
CA GLU A 786 -21.55 38.92 3.21
C GLU A 786 -21.44 38.20 1.87
N ASP A 787 -22.37 37.31 1.57
CA ASP A 787 -22.47 36.64 0.27
C ASP A 787 -22.74 37.62 -0.87
N ASP A 788 -23.54 38.65 -0.64
CA ASP A 788 -23.83 39.68 -1.64
C ASP A 788 -22.60 40.54 -1.91
N HIS A 789 -21.82 40.83 -0.88
CA HIS A 789 -20.53 41.51 -0.98
C HIS A 789 -19.60 40.76 -1.92
N ARG A 790 -19.47 39.45 -1.71
CA ARG A 790 -18.65 38.56 -2.58
C ARG A 790 -19.17 38.58 -4.03
N HIS A 791 -20.47 38.48 -4.21
CA HIS A 791 -21.09 38.47 -5.54
C HIS A 791 -20.86 39.76 -6.33
N ILE A 792 -20.96 40.92 -5.68
CA ILE A 792 -20.63 42.22 -6.30
C ILE A 792 -19.15 42.31 -6.66
N ILE A 793 -18.24 41.82 -5.80
CA ILE A 793 -16.81 41.78 -6.10
C ILE A 793 -16.54 40.85 -7.30
N GLU A 794 -17.23 39.70 -7.39
CA GLU A 794 -17.13 38.79 -8.54
C GLU A 794 -17.60 39.49 -9.83
N GLN A 795 -18.72 40.24 -9.80
CA GLN A 795 -19.16 41.04 -10.95
C GLN A 795 -18.14 42.12 -11.33
N LEU A 796 -17.52 42.76 -10.35
CA LEU A 796 -16.45 43.73 -10.61
C LEU A 796 -15.22 43.09 -11.21
N CYS A 797 -14.94 41.82 -10.90
CA CYS A 797 -13.82 41.09 -11.44
C CYS A 797 -14.10 40.49 -12.82
N HIS A 798 -15.35 40.44 -13.28
CA HIS A 798 -15.70 39.83 -14.57
C HIS A 798 -14.95 40.47 -15.74
N GLY A 799 -14.34 39.63 -16.59
CA GLY A 799 -13.51 40.04 -17.73
C GLY A 799 -12.10 40.52 -17.35
N ALA A 800 -11.74 40.52 -16.06
CA ALA A 800 -10.37 40.76 -15.61
C ALA A 800 -9.56 39.44 -15.54
N VAL A 801 -8.29 39.51 -15.87
CA VAL A 801 -7.37 38.38 -15.75
C VAL A 801 -6.24 38.67 -14.78
N SER A 802 -6.13 39.89 -14.28
CA SER A 802 -5.10 40.32 -13.34
C SER A 802 -5.60 41.38 -12.38
N TYR A 803 -4.91 41.54 -11.26
CA TYR A 803 -5.18 42.64 -10.34
C TYR A 803 -5.04 44.05 -11.00
N LYS A 804 -4.14 44.18 -11.99
CA LYS A 804 -3.98 45.45 -12.75
C LYS A 804 -5.25 45.86 -13.46
N ASP A 805 -6.07 44.91 -13.91
CA ASP A 805 -7.31 45.19 -14.62
C ASP A 805 -8.45 45.63 -13.71
N ILE A 806 -8.31 45.46 -12.37
CA ILE A 806 -9.36 45.67 -11.38
C ILE A 806 -9.09 46.90 -10.52
N LYS A 807 -7.82 47.19 -10.21
CA LYS A 807 -7.43 48.18 -9.19
C LYS A 807 -7.98 49.57 -9.44
N GLU A 808 -8.27 49.94 -10.70
CA GLU A 808 -8.77 51.25 -11.12
C GLU A 808 -10.26 51.22 -11.50
N ARG A 809 -10.96 50.05 -11.38
CA ARG A 809 -12.38 49.98 -11.72
C ARG A 809 -13.22 50.80 -10.73
N GLU A 810 -14.24 51.46 -11.26
CA GLU A 810 -15.24 52.19 -10.46
C GLU A 810 -16.17 51.18 -9.75
N VAL A 811 -16.09 51.15 -8.43
CA VAL A 811 -16.88 50.22 -7.57
C VAL A 811 -18.27 50.79 -7.29
N LYS A 812 -18.35 52.11 -7.05
CA LYS A 812 -19.56 52.79 -6.60
C LYS A 812 -20.78 52.58 -7.52
N PRO A 813 -20.71 52.67 -8.83
CA PRO A 813 -21.86 52.44 -9.71
C PRO A 813 -22.43 51.02 -9.59
N VAL A 814 -21.55 50.03 -9.44
CA VAL A 814 -21.93 48.61 -9.35
C VAL A 814 -22.64 48.34 -8.02
N VAL A 815 -22.11 48.82 -6.91
CA VAL A 815 -22.75 48.67 -5.58
C VAL A 815 -24.05 49.48 -5.51
N MET A 816 -24.11 50.68 -6.06
CA MET A 816 -25.34 51.46 -6.07
C MET A 816 -26.45 50.87 -6.95
N SER A 817 -26.12 50.06 -7.95
CA SER A 817 -27.09 49.34 -8.77
C SER A 817 -27.84 48.25 -8.00
N TRP A 818 -27.41 47.91 -6.78
CA TRP A 818 -28.10 47.00 -5.84
C TRP A 818 -29.51 47.51 -5.52
N LEU A 819 -29.72 48.83 -5.50
CA LEU A 819 -31.01 49.46 -5.26
C LEU A 819 -31.53 50.09 -6.53
N SER A 820 -32.84 49.93 -6.77
CA SER A 820 -33.55 50.69 -7.77
C SER A 820 -33.54 52.20 -7.42
N GLU A 821 -33.84 53.06 -8.39
CA GLU A 821 -33.89 54.50 -8.18
C GLU A 821 -34.86 54.90 -7.07
N ALA A 822 -36.07 54.27 -7.03
CA ALA A 822 -37.04 54.50 -5.98
C ALA A 822 -36.53 54.09 -4.59
N GLN A 823 -35.81 52.94 -4.52
CA GLN A 823 -35.23 52.48 -3.25
C GLN A 823 -34.08 53.38 -2.77
N ARG A 824 -33.27 53.92 -3.70
CA ARG A 824 -32.25 54.93 -3.38
C ARG A 824 -32.85 56.18 -2.80
N GLN A 825 -33.97 56.68 -3.37
CA GLN A 825 -34.71 57.85 -2.82
C GLN A 825 -35.23 57.53 -1.40
N LEU A 826 -35.71 56.32 -1.15
CA LEU A 826 -36.14 55.92 0.20
C LEU A 826 -34.96 55.88 1.17
N LEU A 827 -33.82 55.38 0.73
CA LEU A 827 -32.57 55.35 1.51
C LEU A 827 -32.15 56.77 1.89
N ASP A 828 -32.11 57.71 0.91
CA ASP A 828 -31.72 59.12 1.13
C ASP A 828 -32.72 59.90 1.97
N ARG A 829 -34.00 59.55 1.89
CA ARG A 829 -35.06 60.19 2.68
C ARG A 829 -35.00 59.74 4.15
N HIS A 830 -34.81 58.44 4.43
CA HIS A 830 -34.94 57.89 5.77
C HIS A 830 -33.63 57.70 6.51
N ALA A 831 -32.49 57.61 5.81
CA ALA A 831 -31.15 57.62 6.36
C ALA A 831 -30.24 58.57 5.56
N PRO A 832 -30.49 59.90 5.62
CA PRO A 832 -29.84 60.90 4.79
C PRO A 832 -28.32 60.96 5.06
N GLU A 833 -27.53 61.24 4.06
CA GLU A 833 -26.11 61.56 4.22
C GLU A 833 -25.88 62.85 5.02
N ARG A 834 -26.75 63.77 4.84
CA ARG A 834 -26.75 65.06 5.59
C ARG A 834 -28.12 65.33 6.19
N LEU A 835 -28.14 65.65 7.46
CA LEU A 835 -29.36 65.82 8.20
C LEU A 835 -29.73 67.31 8.27
N ALA A 836 -30.88 67.67 7.73
CA ALA A 836 -31.37 69.09 7.84
C ALA A 836 -31.85 69.34 9.26
N LEU A 837 -31.24 70.32 9.92
CA LEU A 837 -31.63 70.76 11.26
C LEU A 837 -32.59 71.97 11.19
N PRO A 838 -33.45 72.22 12.23
CA PRO A 838 -34.38 73.29 12.24
C PRO A 838 -33.76 74.68 12.08
N ASN A 839 -32.51 74.83 12.39
CA ASN A 839 -31.77 76.11 12.26
C ASN A 839 -31.10 76.28 10.89
N GLY A 840 -31.43 75.42 9.89
CA GLY A 840 -30.92 75.51 8.51
C GLY A 840 -29.54 74.88 8.32
N ARG A 841 -28.90 74.35 9.34
CA ARG A 841 -27.62 73.58 9.21
C ARG A 841 -27.85 72.17 8.67
N THR A 842 -26.92 71.68 7.91
CA THR A 842 -26.98 70.34 7.30
C THR A 842 -25.70 69.56 7.57
N PRO A 843 -25.48 69.09 8.85
CA PRO A 843 -24.30 68.31 9.19
C PRO A 843 -24.32 66.95 8.47
N LYS A 844 -23.11 66.39 8.23
CA LYS A 844 -22.91 65.00 7.73
C LYS A 844 -23.27 64.06 8.86
N VAL A 845 -24.07 63.05 8.56
CA VAL A 845 -24.32 61.92 9.46
C VAL A 845 -23.29 60.80 9.20
N VAL A 846 -22.71 60.31 10.27
CA VAL A 846 -21.78 59.18 10.22
C VAL A 846 -22.53 57.96 10.66
N TYR A 847 -22.45 56.91 9.82
CA TYR A 847 -23.07 55.58 10.03
C TYR A 847 -21.96 54.56 10.24
N GLU A 848 -22.04 53.81 11.29
CA GLU A 848 -21.13 52.70 11.58
C GLU A 848 -21.92 51.47 11.96
N ASP A 849 -21.51 50.30 11.52
CA ASP A 849 -22.19 49.06 11.85
C ASP A 849 -22.19 48.81 13.37
N GLY A 850 -23.38 48.50 13.91
CA GLY A 850 -23.56 48.21 15.32
C GLY A 850 -23.52 49.46 16.25
N LYS A 851 -23.37 50.68 15.69
CA LYS A 851 -23.38 51.91 16.47
C LYS A 851 -24.53 52.81 16.05
N SER A 852 -24.99 53.66 16.98
CA SER A 852 -26.01 54.66 16.67
C SER A 852 -25.44 55.72 15.73
N PRO A 853 -26.18 56.14 14.69
CA PRO A 853 -25.77 57.19 13.79
C PRO A 853 -25.51 58.50 14.56
N HIS A 854 -24.46 59.21 14.18
CA HIS A 854 -24.04 60.39 14.88
C HIS A 854 -23.73 61.61 13.99
N ILE A 855 -23.91 62.79 14.52
CA ILE A 855 -23.45 64.07 13.93
C ILE A 855 -22.49 64.73 14.86
N ALA A 856 -21.51 65.44 14.33
CA ALA A 856 -20.58 66.26 15.13
C ALA A 856 -20.71 67.74 14.74
N LEU A 857 -21.02 68.56 15.70
CA LEU A 857 -21.27 70.03 15.50
C LEU A 857 -20.64 70.85 16.62
N ARG A 858 -20.20 72.00 16.28
CA ARG A 858 -19.85 73.01 17.29
C ARG A 858 -21.10 73.44 18.02
N ILE A 859 -20.97 73.76 19.30
CA ILE A 859 -22.10 74.15 20.14
C ILE A 859 -22.86 75.35 19.56
N GLN A 860 -22.18 76.32 18.92
CA GLN A 860 -22.79 77.46 18.25
C GLN A 860 -23.68 77.10 17.05
N GLU A 861 -23.34 76.00 16.41
CA GLU A 861 -24.06 75.42 15.25
C GLU A 861 -25.32 74.70 15.66
N LEU A 862 -25.48 74.41 16.96
CA LEU A 862 -26.64 73.74 17.54
C LEU A 862 -27.66 74.72 18.10
N TYR A 863 -27.39 76.05 18.18
CA TYR A 863 -28.34 77.00 18.67
C TYR A 863 -29.65 77.00 17.86
N GLY A 864 -30.78 76.95 18.55
CA GLY A 864 -32.11 76.83 17.95
C GLY A 864 -32.54 75.34 17.69
N VAL A 865 -31.71 74.37 17.99
CA VAL A 865 -32.07 72.99 17.93
C VAL A 865 -32.31 72.45 19.34
N THR A 866 -33.57 72.35 19.71
CA THR A 866 -33.98 72.00 21.08
C THR A 866 -34.31 70.52 21.26
N GLN A 867 -34.64 69.87 20.22
CA GLN A 867 -34.98 68.43 20.24
C GLN A 867 -33.92 67.58 19.46
N THR A 868 -33.67 66.41 19.92
CA THR A 868 -32.78 65.47 19.25
C THR A 868 -33.36 65.06 17.90
N PRO A 869 -32.64 65.26 16.79
CA PRO A 869 -33.11 64.88 15.48
C PRO A 869 -33.18 63.37 15.39
N LYS A 870 -34.15 62.87 14.66
CA LYS A 870 -34.41 61.44 14.45
C LYS A 870 -34.38 61.09 12.96
N ILE A 871 -33.86 59.86 12.65
CA ILE A 871 -33.86 59.27 11.33
C ILE A 871 -34.60 57.94 11.33
N ALA A 872 -34.57 57.16 10.26
CA ALA A 872 -35.20 55.83 10.14
C ALA A 872 -36.69 55.91 10.53
N MET A 873 -37.48 56.78 9.82
CA MET A 873 -38.91 57.05 10.09
C MET A 873 -39.18 57.50 11.54
N GLY A 874 -38.24 58.23 12.14
CA GLY A 874 -38.37 58.75 13.52
C GLY A 874 -38.03 57.75 14.62
N ARG A 875 -37.55 56.50 14.27
CA ARG A 875 -37.25 55.45 15.23
C ARG A 875 -35.91 55.62 15.93
N VAL A 876 -34.93 56.23 15.24
CA VAL A 876 -33.56 56.32 15.74
C VAL A 876 -33.20 57.77 16.08
N PRO A 877 -32.93 58.08 17.34
CA PRO A 877 -32.38 59.38 17.70
C PRO A 877 -30.88 59.39 17.25
N VAL A 878 -30.51 60.51 16.61
CA VAL A 878 -29.15 60.74 16.17
C VAL A 878 -28.29 61.16 17.36
N VAL A 879 -27.19 60.52 17.60
CA VAL A 879 -26.24 60.93 18.64
C VAL A 879 -25.58 62.25 18.24
N VAL A 880 -25.59 63.22 19.11
CA VAL A 880 -24.97 64.49 18.84
C VAL A 880 -23.67 64.63 19.61
N HIS A 881 -22.56 64.69 18.88
CA HIS A 881 -21.25 65.03 19.41
C HIS A 881 -21.13 66.57 19.45
N ILE A 882 -21.27 67.16 20.62
CA ILE A 882 -21.18 68.59 20.83
C ILE A 882 -19.71 68.92 21.02
N LEU A 883 -19.23 69.85 20.16
CA LEU A 883 -17.84 70.21 20.12
C LEU A 883 -17.66 71.70 20.58
N THR A 884 -16.50 71.95 21.17
CA THR A 884 -16.07 73.38 21.39
C THR A 884 -15.81 74.06 20.06
N PRO A 885 -15.65 75.44 20.04
CA PRO A 885 -15.20 76.10 18.85
C PRO A 885 -13.86 75.59 18.31
N GLY A 886 -12.99 75.06 19.15
CA GLY A 886 -11.72 74.47 18.80
C GLY A 886 -11.82 72.92 18.47
N MET A 887 -13.04 72.45 18.14
CA MET A 887 -13.29 71.07 17.71
C MET A 887 -12.99 69.98 18.78
N LYS A 888 -12.88 70.35 20.07
CA LYS A 888 -12.74 69.35 21.13
C LYS A 888 -14.11 68.89 21.61
N PRO A 889 -14.36 67.62 21.95
CA PRO A 889 -15.65 67.13 22.43
C PRO A 889 -15.97 67.80 23.78
N ILE A 890 -17.22 68.29 23.91
CA ILE A 890 -17.84 68.80 25.15
C ILE A 890 -18.67 67.65 25.76
N GLN A 891 -19.57 67.12 24.97
CA GLN A 891 -20.51 66.10 25.38
C GLN A 891 -21.01 65.28 24.19
N ILE A 892 -21.33 64.07 24.42
CA ILE A 892 -21.98 63.12 23.49
C ILE A 892 -23.37 62.85 24.10
N THR A 893 -24.44 63.20 23.37
CA THR A 893 -25.82 63.08 23.89
C THR A 893 -26.78 62.59 22.84
N GLN A 894 -27.79 61.82 23.27
CA GLN A 894 -28.99 61.51 22.49
C GLN A 894 -30.20 62.30 22.97
N ASP A 895 -30.04 63.15 24.00
CA ASP A 895 -31.07 64.07 24.54
C ASP A 895 -30.56 65.50 24.58
N LEU A 896 -30.86 66.24 23.51
CA LEU A 896 -30.51 67.65 23.40
C LEU A 896 -31.31 68.49 24.32
N ALA A 897 -32.58 68.11 24.68
CA ALA A 897 -33.40 68.89 25.57
C ALA A 897 -32.80 68.94 27.00
N SER A 898 -32.41 67.75 27.51
CA SER A 898 -31.70 67.67 28.78
C SER A 898 -30.36 68.42 28.75
N PHE A 899 -29.61 68.30 27.61
CA PHE A 899 -28.34 69.04 27.46
C PHE A 899 -28.56 70.56 27.62
N TRP A 900 -29.54 71.15 26.95
CA TRP A 900 -29.78 72.55 27.03
C TRP A 900 -30.31 73.00 28.37
N SER A 901 -31.17 72.23 29.03
CA SER A 901 -31.76 72.59 30.32
C SER A 901 -30.82 72.36 31.50
N GLU A 902 -30.06 71.29 31.51
CA GLU A 902 -29.35 70.89 32.72
C GLU A 902 -27.81 70.99 32.59
N HIS A 903 -27.25 70.71 31.44
CA HIS A 903 -25.79 70.58 31.26
C HIS A 903 -25.17 71.91 30.74
N TYR A 904 -25.76 72.45 29.74
CA TYR A 904 -25.22 73.68 29.16
C TYR A 904 -25.11 74.88 30.15
N PRO A 905 -26.09 75.12 31.01
CA PRO A 905 -25.93 76.19 32.00
C PRO A 905 -24.74 76.06 32.91
N LYS A 906 -24.39 74.81 33.24
CA LYS A 906 -23.23 74.46 34.13
C LYS A 906 -21.88 74.73 33.49
N ILE A 907 -21.74 74.52 32.20
CA ILE A 907 -20.48 74.64 31.46
C ILE A 907 -20.37 75.97 30.67
N LYS A 908 -21.44 76.68 30.49
CA LYS A 908 -21.49 77.93 29.72
C LYS A 908 -20.42 78.95 30.18
N SER A 909 -20.34 79.24 31.48
CA SER A 909 -19.38 80.18 32.07
C SER A 909 -17.92 79.79 31.82
N GLU A 910 -17.60 78.53 31.87
CA GLU A 910 -16.27 78.02 31.59
C GLU A 910 -15.91 78.16 30.13
N LEU A 911 -16.81 77.71 29.23
CA LEU A 911 -16.68 77.82 27.80
C LEU A 911 -16.53 79.29 27.33
N GLN A 912 -17.34 80.21 27.90
CA GLN A 912 -17.26 81.61 27.63
C GLN A 912 -15.92 82.27 28.01
N ARG A 913 -15.35 81.83 29.12
CA ARG A 913 -14.02 82.26 29.57
C ARG A 913 -12.90 81.68 28.65
N LYS A 914 -13.05 80.48 28.21
CA LYS A 914 -12.07 79.76 27.37
C LYS A 914 -12.09 80.22 25.90
N TYR A 915 -13.27 80.61 25.42
CA TYR A 915 -13.52 81.04 24.02
C TYR A 915 -14.26 82.41 23.96
N PRO A 916 -13.68 83.49 24.42
CA PRO A 916 -14.34 84.78 24.58
C PRO A 916 -14.75 85.46 23.25
N LYS A 917 -14.20 85.05 22.10
CA LYS A 917 -14.49 85.58 20.77
C LYS A 917 -15.71 84.96 20.11
N HIS A 918 -16.36 84.01 20.75
CA HIS A 918 -17.53 83.31 20.24
C HIS A 918 -18.81 83.72 20.99
N GLU A 919 -19.94 83.72 20.27
CA GLU A 919 -21.23 84.02 20.88
C GLU A 919 -21.74 82.86 21.76
N TRP A 920 -22.19 83.17 22.97
CA TRP A 920 -22.73 82.18 23.94
C TRP A 920 -24.13 82.63 24.37
N ARG A 921 -25.16 81.95 23.77
CA ARG A 921 -26.58 82.21 24.03
C ARG A 921 -27.03 81.60 25.33
#